data_60bd9b7f49b75e49d20c4240fd12e01b
#
_entry.id   60bd9b7f49b75e49d20c4240fd12e01b
#
_cell.length_a   1.000
_cell.length_b   1.000
_cell.length_c   1.000
_cell.angle_alpha   90.00
_cell.angle_beta   90.00
_cell.angle_gamma   90.00
#
_symmetry.space_group_name_H-M   'P 1'
#
loop_
_entity.id
_entity.type
_entity.pdbx_description
1 polymer ?
#
loop_
_entity_poly.entity_id
_entity_poly.type
_entity_poly.pdbx_seq_one_letter_code
_entity_poly.pdbx_strand_id
1 'polypeptide(L)'
;MNVLPWGLFACYLVKPMFTVIVVFTGSGSRLPSIFSLTCPYVFLLNRFFFLIVPVTVCAGAELLPPVVVDAQAVEEPAVMGAGLMTTMGEDRLAEVPPGRGTYQDLLGGVAGAYVGSPGFGIINLRGLNQDSFFGNFGTASNPLLVVMEDGVPLSSTTLRYLPPLMWDLESATVLRGPQSLAGGPSALGGSLWLATRSPGFVAQGAALTEFSQDGGLRTGLSQQVVLVPDELAMRFSYQHQQSDGYEDNVFYLDDEFGASDRDALKLSVRWHPGKNPDAQFVLSLVSDQLGGNPFANVVDHPDRGLFVRETSLNTPSSYEADRQAVALTATLALPADMVLKSTFSLQRLDLESGFDLDASPILGWFNSAYRDEQRLVEDVVLSRDVGRFAWQLGGYFESSEYTTGNSGQGLAPFPVGSAFDNQGMEKVVVAAAYARGDWEFADTFHLKGGVRLNHESRELEATSIFGPLPPVSSLGETEETTLLPEAGLSWQPAAGREVGVRFARGYRGAGIGFAPTLGLAAPYEAEYSWDSELYASLAATDTLQLSAAVFHSSMDDMQVPANVPGGFPTIDTLFYNAATARRQGAEMEARWQPVDGLSLTGSVSWLDTQFQDLMLDGVDRADQAFPNAPEWTASFGINYRHASGVFASGMFSYADATYSQIGSPEATALETRKVLSARVGYAWGNASIYLFGSNLLDEDYALLRVDNTSLGLPLVGKAAPPCLVGIGCELRW
;
A
#
# COMPACT_ATOMS: atom_id res chain seq x y z
N MET A 1 34.19 -29.38 -28.01
CA MET A 1 32.71 -29.49 -28.08
C MET A 1 32.28 -30.09 -26.77
N ASN A 2 32.02 -29.25 -25.78
CA ASN A 2 31.46 -29.65 -24.50
C ASN A 2 30.13 -28.92 -24.34
N VAL A 3 29.05 -29.68 -24.43
CA VAL A 3 27.68 -29.23 -24.26
C VAL A 3 27.38 -29.25 -22.77
N LEU A 4 27.04 -28.10 -22.20
CA LEU A 4 26.49 -27.96 -20.84
C LEU A 4 25.06 -28.48 -20.85
N PRO A 5 24.64 -29.34 -19.91
CA PRO A 5 23.24 -29.75 -19.80
C PRO A 5 22.44 -28.70 -19.00
N TRP A 6 21.41 -28.15 -19.62
CA TRP A 6 20.37 -27.35 -19.00
C TRP A 6 19.47 -28.25 -18.15
N GLY A 7 19.33 -27.94 -16.86
CA GLY A 7 18.30 -28.57 -16.01
C GLY A 7 16.94 -27.92 -16.23
N LEU A 8 15.94 -28.71 -16.57
CA LEU A 8 14.55 -28.28 -16.66
C LEU A 8 13.95 -28.16 -15.25
N PHE A 9 13.38 -27.00 -14.94
CA PHE A 9 12.47 -26.83 -13.80
C PHE A 9 11.04 -27.17 -14.27
N ALA A 10 10.41 -28.15 -13.63
CA ALA A 10 9.00 -28.43 -13.83
C ALA A 10 8.26 -28.20 -12.50
N CYS A 11 7.34 -27.24 -12.49
CA CYS A 11 6.41 -27.00 -11.41
C CYS A 11 5.09 -27.70 -11.75
N TYR A 12 4.59 -28.58 -10.88
CA TYR A 12 3.26 -29.15 -11.01
C TYR A 12 2.35 -28.61 -9.92
N LEU A 13 1.28 -27.93 -10.32
CA LEU A 13 0.19 -27.51 -9.45
C LEU A 13 -0.85 -28.64 -9.32
N VAL A 14 -1.01 -29.20 -8.14
CA VAL A 14 -2.11 -30.13 -7.80
C VAL A 14 -2.84 -29.56 -6.59
N LYS A 15 -4.11 -29.20 -6.76
CA LYS A 15 -5.00 -28.78 -5.66
C LYS A 15 -5.19 -29.93 -4.63
N PRO A 16 -5.12 -29.68 -3.31
CA PRO A 16 -4.81 -28.51 -2.49
C PRO A 16 -3.49 -28.66 -1.67
N MET A 17 -2.38 -28.99 -2.29
CA MET A 17 -1.09 -29.16 -1.61
C MET A 17 0.03 -28.61 -2.48
N PHE A 18 0.78 -27.64 -1.95
CA PHE A 18 2.04 -27.25 -2.55
C PHE A 18 3.11 -28.29 -2.22
N THR A 19 3.61 -28.99 -3.23
CA THR A 19 4.79 -29.85 -3.12
C THR A 19 5.91 -29.24 -3.92
N VAL A 20 6.92 -28.68 -3.25
CA VAL A 20 8.14 -28.22 -3.90
C VAL A 20 9.10 -29.42 -3.98
N ILE A 21 9.34 -29.93 -5.18
CA ILE A 21 10.34 -30.98 -5.42
C ILE A 21 11.61 -30.29 -5.95
N VAL A 22 12.65 -30.24 -5.13
CA VAL A 22 13.97 -29.78 -5.55
C VAL A 22 14.79 -31.00 -5.94
N VAL A 23 15.10 -31.16 -7.24
CA VAL A 23 15.94 -32.25 -7.74
C VAL A 23 17.33 -31.68 -7.99
N PHE A 24 18.32 -32.16 -7.20
CA PHE A 24 19.73 -31.90 -7.45
C PHE A 24 20.29 -33.01 -8.34
N THR A 25 20.72 -32.67 -9.56
CA THR A 25 21.49 -33.60 -10.40
C THR A 25 22.98 -33.30 -10.26
N GLY A 26 23.68 -34.09 -9.45
CA GLY A 26 25.13 -34.08 -9.39
C GLY A 26 25.71 -35.10 -10.37
N SER A 27 26.74 -34.71 -11.11
CA SER A 27 27.50 -35.63 -11.99
C SER A 27 28.36 -36.56 -11.13
N GLY A 28 27.87 -37.75 -10.84
CA GLY A 28 28.61 -38.77 -10.13
C GLY A 28 27.74 -39.97 -9.79
N SER A 29 28.12 -41.09 -10.30
CA SER A 29 27.43 -42.38 -10.24
C SER A 29 26.97 -42.83 -8.84
N ARG A 30 25.76 -42.49 -8.44
CA ARG A 30 24.90 -43.22 -7.47
C ARG A 30 23.46 -42.70 -7.58
N LEU A 31 22.50 -43.60 -7.44
CA LEU A 31 21.04 -43.34 -7.56
C LEU A 31 20.56 -42.12 -6.74
N PRO A 32 19.66 -41.29 -7.27
CA PRO A 32 19.13 -40.14 -6.55
C PRO A 32 18.19 -40.59 -5.42
N SER A 33 18.47 -40.14 -4.23
CA SER A 33 17.53 -40.24 -3.10
C SER A 33 16.46 -39.16 -3.27
N ILE A 34 15.23 -39.61 -3.49
CA ILE A 34 14.04 -38.77 -3.50
C ILE A 34 13.64 -38.52 -2.05
N PHE A 35 13.86 -37.32 -1.52
CA PHE A 35 13.25 -36.88 -0.28
C PHE A 35 11.90 -36.22 -0.62
N SER A 36 10.82 -36.92 -0.35
CA SER A 36 9.46 -36.38 -0.36
C SER A 36 9.12 -35.98 1.08
N LEU A 37 9.06 -34.68 1.36
CA LEU A 37 8.46 -34.14 2.57
C LEU A 37 6.97 -33.92 2.30
N THR A 38 6.18 -34.95 2.58
CA THR A 38 4.72 -34.81 2.72
C THR A 38 4.44 -34.50 4.18
N CYS A 39 4.01 -33.30 4.47
CA CYS A 39 3.49 -32.93 5.78
C CYS A 39 1.96 -32.95 5.72
N PRO A 40 1.27 -33.99 6.27
CA PRO A 40 -0.19 -34.07 6.23
C PRO A 40 -0.89 -33.35 7.39
N TYR A 41 -0.22 -32.48 8.13
CA TYR A 41 -0.78 -31.82 9.32
C TYR A 41 -0.43 -30.33 9.36
N VAL A 42 -1.11 -29.51 8.56
CA VAL A 42 -1.17 -28.07 8.75
C VAL A 42 -2.49 -27.62 9.41
N PHE A 43 -3.35 -28.54 9.80
CA PHE A 43 -4.66 -28.23 10.39
C PHE A 43 -4.73 -28.31 11.93
N LEU A 44 -3.59 -28.36 12.66
CA LEU A 44 -3.63 -28.40 14.14
C LEU A 44 -2.36 -27.78 14.75
N LEU A 45 -2.15 -26.47 14.53
CA LEU A 45 -1.16 -25.70 15.28
C LEU A 45 -1.71 -24.32 15.67
N ASN A 46 -2.95 -24.29 16.13
CA ASN A 46 -3.41 -23.28 17.06
C ASN A 46 -3.15 -23.82 18.47
N ARG A 47 -2.12 -23.29 19.12
CA ARG A 47 -1.70 -23.33 20.52
C ARG A 47 -0.41 -24.08 20.79
N PHE A 48 0.62 -23.28 21.19
CA PHE A 48 1.84 -23.68 21.92
C PHE A 48 2.89 -24.53 21.18
N PHE A 49 3.84 -23.86 20.53
CA PHE A 49 5.22 -24.31 20.52
C PHE A 49 6.16 -23.16 20.77
N PHE A 50 6.57 -23.00 22.05
CA PHE A 50 7.81 -22.32 22.36
C PHE A 50 8.95 -23.22 21.90
N LEU A 51 9.50 -22.93 20.70
CA LEU A 51 10.79 -23.50 20.32
C LEU A 51 11.87 -22.71 21.08
N ILE A 52 12.28 -23.20 22.25
CA ILE A 52 13.49 -22.72 22.90
C ILE A 52 14.66 -23.22 22.04
N VAL A 53 15.12 -22.37 21.13
CA VAL A 53 16.42 -22.56 20.49
C VAL A 53 17.48 -22.17 21.53
N PRO A 54 18.36 -23.09 21.96
CA PRO A 54 19.45 -22.71 22.85
C PRO A 54 20.37 -21.76 22.09
N VAL A 55 20.30 -20.47 22.41
CA VAL A 55 21.29 -19.48 21.94
C VAL A 55 22.55 -19.74 22.74
N THR A 56 23.51 -20.42 22.14
CA THR A 56 24.86 -20.49 22.68
C THR A 56 25.50 -19.12 22.48
N VAL A 57 25.44 -18.27 23.49
CA VAL A 57 26.19 -17.01 23.49
C VAL A 57 27.66 -17.35 23.54
N CYS A 58 28.35 -17.25 22.42
CA CYS A 58 29.81 -17.18 22.40
C CYS A 58 30.24 -15.84 23.03
N ALA A 59 30.58 -15.85 24.31
CA ALA A 59 31.25 -14.73 24.96
C ALA A 59 32.67 -14.61 24.36
N GLY A 60 32.89 -13.57 23.52
CA GLY A 60 34.17 -13.29 22.94
C GLY A 60 34.11 -12.55 21.59
N ALA A 61 33.20 -11.60 21.41
CA ALA A 61 33.26 -10.69 20.28
C ALA A 61 33.82 -9.34 20.75
N GLU A 62 35.01 -8.97 20.27
CA GLU A 62 35.50 -7.61 20.32
C GLU A 62 34.43 -6.69 19.65
N LEU A 63 34.17 -5.57 20.31
CA LEU A 63 33.34 -4.50 19.77
C LEU A 63 33.98 -4.01 18.45
N LEU A 64 33.51 -4.52 17.34
CA LEU A 64 33.74 -3.87 16.07
C LEU A 64 33.00 -2.51 16.11
N PRO A 65 33.65 -1.43 15.58
CA PRO A 65 32.97 -0.15 15.44
C PRO A 65 31.68 -0.37 14.63
N PRO A 66 30.65 0.46 14.82
CA PRO A 66 29.43 0.34 14.01
C PRO A 66 29.88 0.36 12.55
N VAL A 67 29.68 -0.74 11.87
CA VAL A 67 29.82 -0.79 10.43
C VAL A 67 28.73 0.16 9.95
N VAL A 68 29.14 1.34 9.50
CA VAL A 68 28.33 2.13 8.58
C VAL A 68 28.27 1.23 7.35
N VAL A 69 27.28 0.35 7.32
CA VAL A 69 26.84 -0.24 6.07
C VAL A 69 26.35 0.99 5.32
N ASP A 70 27.14 1.46 4.36
CA ASP A 70 26.58 2.21 3.27
C ASP A 70 25.38 1.38 2.82
N ALA A 71 24.19 1.81 3.21
CA ALA A 71 22.99 1.29 2.65
C ALA A 71 23.23 1.49 1.15
N GLN A 72 23.55 0.41 0.45
CA GLN A 72 23.30 0.39 -0.99
C GLN A 72 21.78 0.62 -1.03
N ALA A 73 21.44 1.91 -1.10
CA ALA A 73 20.12 2.34 -1.43
C ALA A 73 19.68 1.36 -2.50
N VAL A 74 18.50 0.76 -2.33
CA VAL A 74 17.89 0.04 -3.45
C VAL A 74 18.26 0.86 -4.64
N GLU A 75 19.03 0.30 -5.57
CA GLU A 75 19.52 1.04 -6.73
C GLU A 75 18.26 1.61 -7.36
N GLU A 76 17.95 2.81 -6.89
CA GLU A 76 16.88 3.62 -7.46
C GLU A 76 17.21 3.63 -8.92
N PRO A 77 16.27 3.30 -9.81
CA PRO A 77 16.60 3.34 -11.22
C PRO A 77 17.29 4.66 -11.46
N ALA A 78 18.55 4.64 -11.93
CA ALA A 78 19.47 5.79 -12.06
C ALA A 78 18.83 7.00 -12.76
N VAL A 79 17.66 6.78 -13.37
CA VAL A 79 16.81 7.78 -14.01
C VAL A 79 15.44 7.77 -13.32
N MET A 80 15.35 8.35 -12.15
CA MET A 80 14.06 8.74 -11.58
C MET A 80 13.52 9.95 -12.34
N GLY A 81 12.21 10.02 -12.53
CA GLY A 81 11.55 11.19 -13.12
C GLY A 81 11.89 12.48 -12.36
N ALA A 82 11.70 13.63 -12.97
CA ALA A 82 11.74 14.91 -12.27
C ALA A 82 10.60 14.97 -11.22
N GLY A 83 10.74 15.80 -10.18
CA GLY A 83 9.68 16.07 -9.20
C GLY A 83 10.12 15.88 -7.74
N LEU A 84 9.21 16.26 -6.84
CA LEU A 84 9.45 16.16 -5.40
C LEU A 84 9.30 14.70 -4.94
N MET A 85 10.34 14.17 -4.30
CA MET A 85 10.33 12.84 -3.67
C MET A 85 10.79 12.90 -2.21
N THR A 86 10.29 11.96 -1.40
CA THR A 86 10.71 11.78 -0.02
C THR A 86 11.19 10.36 0.17
N THR A 87 12.50 10.18 0.38
CA THR A 87 13.10 8.87 0.69
C THR A 87 13.38 8.75 2.18
N MET A 88 13.00 7.62 2.75
CA MET A 88 13.23 7.23 4.14
C MET A 88 14.06 5.96 4.16
N GLY A 89 15.35 6.08 4.47
CA GLY A 89 16.20 4.93 4.76
C GLY A 89 15.99 4.40 6.17
N GLU A 90 16.75 3.37 6.57
CA GLU A 90 16.61 2.65 7.83
C GLU A 90 16.59 3.57 9.06
N ASP A 91 17.49 4.54 9.13
CA ASP A 91 17.55 5.48 10.25
C ASP A 91 16.25 6.29 10.40
N ARG A 92 15.70 6.75 9.27
CA ARG A 92 14.45 7.52 9.26
C ARG A 92 13.24 6.65 9.52
N LEU A 93 13.21 5.40 9.04
CA LEU A 93 12.17 4.41 9.37
C LEU A 93 12.14 4.11 10.88
N ALA A 94 13.32 4.02 11.51
CA ALA A 94 13.44 3.84 12.96
C ALA A 94 13.03 5.08 13.79
N GLU A 95 12.90 6.25 13.18
CA GLU A 95 12.42 7.48 13.81
C GLU A 95 10.88 7.55 13.88
N VAL A 96 10.17 6.81 13.03
CA VAL A 96 8.71 6.76 13.01
C VAL A 96 8.21 6.17 14.34
N PRO A 97 7.38 6.89 15.11
CA PRO A 97 6.82 6.33 16.34
C PRO A 97 5.99 5.09 16.06
N PRO A 98 5.91 4.14 17.00
CA PRO A 98 5.03 2.99 16.86
C PRO A 98 3.58 3.43 16.64
N GLY A 99 2.94 2.82 15.65
CA GLY A 99 1.56 2.99 15.29
C GLY A 99 0.94 1.62 15.01
N ARG A 100 0.22 1.50 13.90
CA ARG A 100 -0.34 0.22 13.45
C ARG A 100 0.71 -0.74 12.88
N GLY A 101 1.96 -0.28 12.68
CA GLY A 101 3.04 -1.05 12.11
C GLY A 101 2.92 -1.28 10.60
N THR A 102 2.13 -0.48 9.91
CA THR A 102 1.94 -0.52 8.45
C THR A 102 2.59 0.68 7.77
N TYR A 103 2.80 0.61 6.47
CA TYR A 103 3.36 1.72 5.68
C TYR A 103 2.59 3.04 5.82
N GLN A 104 1.33 2.99 6.25
CA GLN A 104 0.49 4.17 6.49
C GLN A 104 1.07 5.08 7.57
N ASP A 105 1.75 4.49 8.57
CA ASP A 105 2.41 5.25 9.64
C ASP A 105 3.55 6.15 9.09
N LEU A 106 4.16 5.77 7.96
CA LEU A 106 5.19 6.57 7.29
C LEU A 106 4.65 7.87 6.72
N LEU A 107 3.39 7.84 6.25
CA LEU A 107 2.77 8.96 5.55
C LEU A 107 2.42 10.12 6.47
N GLY A 108 2.30 9.89 7.77
CA GLY A 108 2.03 10.95 8.75
C GLY A 108 3.13 12.04 8.83
N GLY A 109 4.34 11.74 8.35
CA GLY A 109 5.47 12.67 8.26
C GLY A 109 5.71 13.28 6.87
N VAL A 110 4.90 12.94 5.88
CA VAL A 110 5.08 13.30 4.46
C VAL A 110 4.16 14.47 4.10
N ALA A 111 4.71 15.54 3.52
CA ALA A 111 3.91 16.68 3.06
C ALA A 111 2.92 16.24 1.96
N GLY A 112 1.69 16.75 2.02
CA GLY A 112 0.64 16.46 1.06
C GLY A 112 0.01 15.06 1.20
N ALA A 113 0.38 14.28 2.22
CA ALA A 113 -0.23 13.01 2.53
C ALA A 113 -1.29 13.14 3.63
N TYR A 114 -2.37 12.37 3.49
CA TYR A 114 -3.44 12.25 4.47
C TYR A 114 -3.91 10.80 4.55
N VAL A 115 -4.02 10.26 5.75
CA VAL A 115 -4.46 8.88 5.99
C VAL A 115 -5.82 8.91 6.71
N GLY A 116 -6.86 8.43 6.06
CA GLY A 116 -8.19 8.23 6.62
C GLY A 116 -8.39 6.80 7.11
N SER A 117 -9.52 6.18 6.73
CA SER A 117 -9.83 4.81 7.10
C SER A 117 -9.12 3.81 6.19
N PRO A 118 -8.24 2.95 6.74
CA PRO A 118 -7.50 1.97 5.93
C PRO A 118 -8.41 1.01 5.16
N GLY A 119 -9.42 0.44 5.81
CA GLY A 119 -10.35 -0.53 5.20
C GLY A 119 -11.21 0.03 4.07
N PHE A 120 -11.23 1.34 3.87
CA PHE A 120 -11.88 2.00 2.74
C PHE A 120 -10.88 2.57 1.72
N GLY A 121 -9.58 2.21 1.83
CA GLY A 121 -8.55 2.67 0.90
C GLY A 121 -8.35 4.19 0.92
N ILE A 122 -8.63 4.85 2.05
CA ILE A 122 -8.49 6.30 2.18
C ILE A 122 -7.06 6.63 2.59
N ILE A 123 -6.19 6.56 1.62
CA ILE A 123 -4.85 7.16 1.65
C ILE A 123 -4.85 8.16 0.52
N ASN A 124 -4.57 9.40 0.88
CA ASN A 124 -4.63 10.52 -0.03
C ASN A 124 -3.23 11.11 -0.21
N LEU A 125 -2.90 11.43 -1.45
CA LEU A 125 -1.69 12.15 -1.79
C LEU A 125 -2.06 13.33 -2.71
N ARG A 126 -1.80 14.55 -2.26
CA ARG A 126 -2.17 15.78 -2.99
C ARG A 126 -3.65 15.82 -3.42
N GLY A 127 -4.57 15.39 -2.55
CA GLY A 127 -6.00 15.42 -2.81
C GLY A 127 -6.58 14.21 -3.55
N LEU A 128 -5.76 13.25 -3.98
CA LEU A 128 -6.22 12.04 -4.66
C LEU A 128 -6.16 10.83 -3.73
N ASN A 129 -7.29 10.19 -3.54
CA ASN A 129 -7.40 8.97 -2.74
C ASN A 129 -6.82 7.79 -3.51
N GLN A 130 -6.20 6.86 -2.77
CA GLN A 130 -5.65 5.62 -3.33
C GLN A 130 -6.65 4.90 -4.22
N ASP A 131 -7.90 4.77 -3.80
CA ASP A 131 -8.87 3.84 -4.34
C ASP A 131 -10.18 4.54 -4.74
N SER A 132 -10.10 5.68 -5.43
CA SER A 132 -11.31 6.45 -5.76
C SER A 132 -12.07 6.97 -4.52
N PHE A 133 -13.16 7.68 -4.75
CA PHE A 133 -14.00 8.22 -3.66
C PHE A 133 -14.89 7.14 -3.03
N PHE A 134 -15.08 5.99 -3.72
CA PHE A 134 -15.76 4.80 -3.21
C PHE A 134 -15.27 3.53 -3.91
N GLY A 135 -15.03 2.48 -3.13
CA GLY A 135 -14.82 1.15 -3.68
C GLY A 135 -16.09 0.65 -4.37
N ASN A 136 -15.98 0.20 -5.60
CA ASN A 136 -17.10 -0.41 -6.32
C ASN A 136 -17.28 -1.86 -5.85
N PHE A 137 -18.47 -2.23 -5.46
CA PHE A 137 -18.77 -3.63 -5.18
C PHE A 137 -18.84 -4.36 -6.52
N GLY A 138 -17.91 -5.29 -6.78
CA GLY A 138 -17.99 -6.21 -7.91
C GLY A 138 -17.05 -5.98 -9.08
N THR A 139 -16.31 -4.86 -9.14
CA THR A 139 -15.31 -4.63 -10.19
C THR A 139 -13.96 -4.22 -9.64
N ALA A 140 -12.88 -4.48 -10.37
CA ALA A 140 -11.56 -4.02 -10.02
C ALA A 140 -11.44 -2.52 -10.30
N SER A 141 -11.14 -1.73 -9.26
CA SER A 141 -10.85 -0.31 -9.46
C SER A 141 -9.38 -0.09 -9.82
N ASN A 142 -9.12 0.83 -10.74
CA ASN A 142 -7.76 1.31 -10.98
C ASN A 142 -7.36 2.25 -9.84
N PRO A 143 -6.26 1.96 -9.09
CA PRO A 143 -5.82 2.83 -8.01
C PRO A 143 -5.29 4.16 -8.57
N LEU A 144 -5.53 5.26 -7.86
CA LEU A 144 -4.92 6.56 -8.17
C LEU A 144 -3.50 6.68 -7.58
N LEU A 145 -3.20 5.87 -6.57
CA LEU A 145 -1.90 5.77 -5.92
C LEU A 145 -1.38 4.33 -6.03
N VAL A 146 -0.21 4.15 -6.61
CA VAL A 146 0.43 2.84 -6.74
C VAL A 146 1.42 2.60 -5.61
N VAL A 147 1.32 1.46 -4.94
CA VAL A 147 2.30 1.00 -3.97
C VAL A 147 3.06 -0.19 -4.54
N MET A 148 4.39 -0.06 -4.56
CA MET A 148 5.31 -1.09 -5.03
C MET A 148 6.00 -1.73 -3.84
N GLU A 149 6.01 -3.05 -3.73
CA GLU A 149 6.82 -3.80 -2.76
C GLU A 149 7.91 -4.57 -3.52
N ASP A 150 9.18 -4.21 -3.29
CA ASP A 150 10.35 -4.79 -3.99
C ASP A 150 10.26 -4.76 -5.53
N GLY A 151 9.64 -3.73 -6.08
CA GLY A 151 9.42 -3.56 -7.52
C GLY A 151 8.18 -4.27 -8.08
N VAL A 152 7.35 -4.88 -7.22
CA VAL A 152 6.09 -5.52 -7.59
C VAL A 152 4.91 -4.62 -7.18
N PRO A 153 4.03 -4.22 -8.12
CA PRO A 153 2.86 -3.42 -7.79
C PRO A 153 1.84 -4.26 -7.01
N LEU A 154 1.31 -3.68 -5.93
CA LEU A 154 0.25 -4.29 -5.13
C LEU A 154 -1.12 -3.89 -5.67
N SER A 155 -2.09 -4.80 -5.59
CA SER A 155 -3.47 -4.51 -5.97
C SER A 155 -4.15 -3.58 -4.97
N SER A 156 -5.20 -2.88 -5.41
CA SER A 156 -6.03 -2.05 -4.53
C SER A 156 -6.66 -2.88 -3.40
N THR A 157 -7.05 -4.11 -3.66
CA THR A 157 -7.58 -5.03 -2.65
C THR A 157 -6.54 -5.36 -1.59
N THR A 158 -5.30 -5.70 -1.99
CA THR A 158 -4.18 -5.90 -1.06
C THR A 158 -3.95 -4.67 -0.20
N LEU A 159 -3.88 -3.48 -0.80
CA LEU A 159 -3.62 -2.24 -0.08
C LEU A 159 -4.72 -1.87 0.92
N ARG A 160 -5.96 -2.26 0.63
CA ARG A 160 -7.12 -2.03 1.49
C ARG A 160 -7.15 -2.96 2.69
N TYR A 161 -6.97 -4.27 2.48
CA TYR A 161 -7.19 -5.29 3.50
C TYR A 161 -5.91 -5.82 4.14
N LEU A 162 -4.81 -5.87 3.39
CA LEU A 162 -3.49 -6.34 3.81
C LEU A 162 -2.40 -5.30 3.52
N PRO A 163 -2.50 -4.06 4.05
CA PRO A 163 -1.50 -3.03 3.80
C PRO A 163 -0.11 -3.52 4.24
N PRO A 164 0.97 -3.31 3.44
CA PRO A 164 2.32 -3.74 3.78
C PRO A 164 2.76 -3.35 5.18
N LEU A 165 3.38 -4.30 5.88
CA LEU A 165 3.91 -4.12 7.22
C LEU A 165 5.28 -3.45 7.19
N MET A 166 5.58 -2.65 8.21
CA MET A 166 6.87 -1.93 8.33
C MET A 166 8.02 -2.79 8.84
N TRP A 167 7.73 -3.96 9.42
CA TRP A 167 8.78 -4.85 9.91
C TRP A 167 9.68 -5.29 8.75
N ASP A 168 10.99 -5.20 8.97
CA ASP A 168 12.01 -5.60 8.00
C ASP A 168 12.06 -4.75 6.70
N LEU A 169 11.53 -3.53 6.72
CA LEU A 169 11.79 -2.56 5.64
C LEU A 169 13.22 -2.05 5.70
N GLU A 170 13.83 -1.86 4.53
CA GLU A 170 15.12 -1.19 4.33
C GLU A 170 14.92 0.28 3.97
N SER A 171 13.95 0.56 3.09
CA SER A 171 13.63 1.93 2.70
C SER A 171 12.19 2.08 2.21
N ALA A 172 11.72 3.32 2.20
CA ALA A 172 10.47 3.73 1.59
C ALA A 172 10.67 5.05 0.83
N THR A 173 10.14 5.15 -0.39
CA THR A 173 10.21 6.37 -1.21
C THR A 173 8.81 6.75 -1.68
N VAL A 174 8.41 7.99 -1.37
CA VAL A 174 7.15 8.59 -1.82
C VAL A 174 7.43 9.52 -2.99
N LEU A 175 6.81 9.24 -4.13
CA LEU A 175 6.86 10.04 -5.35
C LEU A 175 5.49 10.69 -5.55
N ARG A 176 5.46 12.02 -5.66
CA ARG A 176 4.24 12.81 -5.74
C ARG A 176 3.91 13.21 -7.18
N GLY A 177 2.61 13.34 -7.46
CA GLY A 177 2.11 13.61 -8.81
C GLY A 177 2.24 12.40 -9.75
N PRO A 178 1.87 12.51 -11.02
CA PRO A 178 1.84 11.37 -11.94
C PRO A 178 3.17 10.65 -12.05
N GLN A 179 3.16 9.33 -11.88
CA GLN A 179 4.32 8.46 -11.99
C GLN A 179 4.15 7.40 -13.09
N SER A 180 3.49 7.77 -14.17
CA SER A 180 3.11 6.86 -15.24
C SER A 180 4.29 6.16 -15.92
N LEU A 181 5.51 6.73 -15.89
CA LEU A 181 6.69 6.12 -16.49
C LEU A 181 7.29 4.98 -15.67
N ALA A 182 7.21 5.04 -14.33
CA ALA A 182 7.90 4.12 -13.45
C ALA A 182 6.98 3.36 -12.48
N GLY A 183 5.82 3.93 -12.17
CA GLY A 183 4.91 3.43 -11.13
C GLY A 183 3.93 2.35 -11.58
N GLY A 184 4.06 1.80 -12.79
CA GLY A 184 3.05 0.92 -13.36
C GLY A 184 1.89 1.69 -14.02
N PRO A 185 0.79 1.03 -14.40
CA PRO A 185 -0.39 1.70 -14.91
C PRO A 185 -1.06 2.52 -13.81
N SER A 186 -1.72 3.62 -14.18
CA SER A 186 -2.62 4.36 -13.29
C SER A 186 -2.00 4.98 -12.02
N ALA A 187 -0.78 5.51 -12.08
CA ALA A 187 -0.15 6.24 -10.98
C ALA A 187 -0.41 7.75 -11.05
N LEU A 188 -1.68 8.19 -11.17
CA LEU A 188 -2.06 9.59 -11.39
C LEU A 188 -1.76 10.48 -10.16
N GLY A 189 -1.98 9.97 -8.95
CA GLY A 189 -1.74 10.70 -7.69
C GLY A 189 -0.30 10.63 -7.21
N GLY A 190 0.40 9.57 -7.56
CA GLY A 190 1.77 9.29 -7.12
C GLY A 190 2.06 7.81 -6.93
N SER A 191 3.24 7.52 -6.40
CA SER A 191 3.60 6.15 -6.03
C SER A 191 4.40 6.11 -4.74
N LEU A 192 4.27 4.97 -4.03
CA LEU A 192 5.06 4.63 -2.85
C LEU A 192 5.86 3.36 -3.16
N TRP A 193 7.16 3.44 -2.98
CA TRP A 193 8.09 2.32 -3.20
C TRP A 193 8.61 1.85 -1.87
N LEU A 194 8.28 0.61 -1.52
CA LEU A 194 8.72 -0.06 -0.31
C LEU A 194 9.77 -1.09 -0.68
N ALA A 195 10.93 -1.00 -0.07
CA ALA A 195 11.98 -2.00 -0.21
C ALA A 195 12.15 -2.74 1.10
N THR A 196 12.00 -4.06 1.07
CA THR A 196 12.32 -4.91 2.21
C THR A 196 13.80 -5.25 2.21
N ARG A 197 14.35 -5.61 3.37
CA ARG A 197 15.76 -6.01 3.47
C ARG A 197 16.04 -7.24 2.62
N SER A 198 16.88 -7.05 1.62
CA SER A 198 17.32 -8.13 0.76
C SER A 198 18.37 -9.02 1.45
N PRO A 199 18.40 -10.35 1.18
CA PRO A 199 19.44 -11.21 1.73
C PRO A 199 20.86 -10.73 1.39
N GLY A 200 21.69 -10.51 2.40
CA GLY A 200 23.10 -10.16 2.27
C GLY A 200 24.02 -11.32 2.68
N PHE A 201 25.33 -11.15 2.53
CA PHE A 201 26.32 -12.20 2.85
C PHE A 201 26.95 -12.04 4.25
N VAL A 202 26.23 -11.39 5.18
CA VAL A 202 26.59 -11.30 6.60
C VAL A 202 25.43 -11.82 7.41
N ALA A 203 25.66 -12.79 8.31
CA ALA A 203 24.60 -13.30 9.17
C ALA A 203 24.16 -12.22 10.17
N GLN A 204 22.85 -11.97 10.24
CA GLN A 204 22.26 -10.98 11.12
C GLN A 204 20.78 -11.33 11.37
N GLY A 205 20.23 -10.85 12.46
CA GLY A 205 18.82 -11.05 12.77
C GLY A 205 18.29 -9.96 13.70
N ALA A 206 16.98 -9.92 13.84
CA ALA A 206 16.30 -9.04 14.78
C ALA A 206 15.02 -9.71 15.29
N ALA A 207 14.64 -9.38 16.51
CA ALA A 207 13.37 -9.76 17.12
C ALA A 207 12.73 -8.54 17.79
N LEU A 208 11.42 -8.43 17.68
CA LEU A 208 10.60 -7.38 18.28
C LEU A 208 9.45 -8.02 19.06
N THR A 209 9.09 -7.45 20.20
CA THR A 209 7.83 -7.74 20.89
C THR A 209 7.30 -6.46 21.51
N GLU A 210 6.04 -6.14 21.23
CA GLU A 210 5.31 -5.01 21.80
C GLU A 210 3.98 -5.48 22.37
N PHE A 211 3.61 -4.89 23.49
CA PHE A 211 2.31 -5.06 24.15
C PHE A 211 1.66 -3.70 24.31
N SER A 212 0.38 -3.59 24.00
CA SER A 212 -0.42 -2.38 24.19
C SER A 212 -1.66 -2.64 25.03
N GLN A 213 -2.27 -1.56 25.54
CA GLN A 213 -3.37 -1.64 26.50
C GLN A 213 -4.69 -2.17 25.92
N ASP A 214 -4.84 -2.19 24.59
CA ASP A 214 -5.97 -2.73 23.82
C ASP A 214 -5.86 -4.25 23.60
N GLY A 215 -5.18 -4.98 24.50
CA GLY A 215 -4.86 -6.39 24.29
C GLY A 215 -3.87 -6.64 23.14
N GLY A 216 -3.33 -5.56 22.59
CA GLY A 216 -2.47 -5.63 21.41
C GLY A 216 -1.15 -6.34 21.69
N LEU A 217 -0.80 -7.26 20.79
CA LEU A 217 0.48 -7.95 20.73
C LEU A 217 1.05 -7.79 19.31
N ARG A 218 2.28 -7.26 19.21
CA ARG A 218 3.05 -7.28 17.97
C ARG A 218 4.38 -7.99 18.21
N THR A 219 4.65 -9.04 17.44
CA THR A 219 5.94 -9.74 17.45
C THR A 219 6.53 -9.75 16.04
N GLY A 220 7.83 -9.60 15.95
CA GLY A 220 8.59 -9.68 14.72
C GLY A 220 9.84 -10.52 14.91
N LEU A 221 10.18 -11.31 13.91
CA LEU A 221 11.43 -12.07 13.85
C LEU A 221 11.99 -11.99 12.44
N SER A 222 13.26 -11.60 12.31
CA SER A 222 13.96 -11.70 11.04
C SER A 222 15.31 -12.36 11.23
N GLN A 223 15.70 -13.21 10.26
CA GLN A 223 16.97 -13.91 10.30
C GLN A 223 17.55 -14.04 8.90
N GLN A 224 18.78 -13.59 8.75
CA GLN A 224 19.59 -13.76 7.56
C GLN A 224 20.62 -14.85 7.78
N VAL A 225 20.73 -15.77 6.81
CA VAL A 225 21.64 -16.90 6.81
C VAL A 225 22.46 -16.93 5.53
N VAL A 226 23.77 -17.02 5.65
CA VAL A 226 24.68 -17.22 4.53
C VAL A 226 24.85 -18.72 4.31
N LEU A 227 24.32 -19.24 3.20
CA LEU A 227 24.39 -20.66 2.85
C LEU A 227 25.70 -20.98 2.13
N VAL A 228 26.12 -20.11 1.20
CA VAL A 228 27.42 -20.16 0.51
C VAL A 228 27.99 -18.75 0.49
N PRO A 229 29.17 -18.50 1.08
CA PRO A 229 29.77 -17.17 1.14
C PRO A 229 29.87 -16.53 -0.25
N ASP A 230 29.38 -15.28 -0.40
CA ASP A 230 29.39 -14.46 -1.61
C ASP A 230 28.58 -15.07 -2.79
N GLU A 231 27.84 -16.17 -2.58
CA GLU A 231 27.11 -16.83 -3.64
C GLU A 231 25.64 -17.05 -3.32
N LEU A 232 25.31 -17.55 -2.10
CA LEU A 232 23.94 -17.89 -1.76
C LEU A 232 23.61 -17.47 -0.33
N ALA A 233 22.62 -16.60 -0.20
CA ALA A 233 22.10 -16.14 1.09
C ALA A 233 20.59 -16.22 1.12
N MET A 234 20.04 -16.36 2.31
CA MET A 234 18.61 -16.45 2.57
C MET A 234 18.24 -15.51 3.71
N ARG A 235 17.08 -14.87 3.61
CA ARG A 235 16.47 -14.08 4.68
C ARG A 235 15.03 -14.52 4.91
N PHE A 236 14.73 -14.77 6.16
CA PHE A 236 13.39 -15.06 6.67
C PHE A 236 12.91 -13.86 7.48
N SER A 237 11.68 -13.46 7.31
CA SER A 237 11.00 -12.42 8.09
C SER A 237 9.59 -12.88 8.44
N TYR A 238 9.21 -12.75 9.70
CA TYR A 238 7.87 -13.06 10.21
C TYR A 238 7.41 -11.95 11.11
N GLN A 239 6.14 -11.59 11.02
CA GLN A 239 5.47 -10.67 11.92
C GLN A 239 4.09 -11.22 12.27
N HIS A 240 3.74 -11.15 13.54
CA HIS A 240 2.39 -11.38 14.06
C HIS A 240 1.88 -10.11 14.71
N GLN A 241 0.60 -9.79 14.49
CA GLN A 241 -0.11 -8.68 15.11
C GLN A 241 -1.47 -9.16 15.59
N GLN A 242 -1.83 -8.82 16.82
CA GLN A 242 -3.13 -9.05 17.41
C GLN A 242 -3.61 -7.77 18.09
N SER A 243 -4.91 -7.51 18.09
CA SER A 243 -5.58 -6.45 18.84
C SER A 243 -6.99 -6.90 19.21
N ASP A 244 -7.45 -6.58 20.40
CA ASP A 244 -8.84 -6.82 20.83
C ASP A 244 -9.80 -5.76 20.23
N GLY A 245 -9.23 -4.68 19.64
CA GLY A 245 -10.01 -3.57 19.09
C GLY A 245 -10.40 -2.54 20.15
N TYR A 246 -11.33 -1.68 19.80
CA TYR A 246 -11.84 -0.60 20.67
C TYR A 246 -13.29 -0.23 20.33
N GLU A 247 -14.00 -1.06 19.60
CA GLU A 247 -15.42 -0.94 19.28
C GLU A 247 -16.19 -2.04 20.00
N ASP A 248 -17.36 -1.67 20.55
CA ASP A 248 -18.25 -2.57 21.29
C ASP A 248 -19.52 -2.88 20.47
N ASN A 249 -19.92 -4.14 20.41
CA ASN A 249 -21.24 -4.51 19.93
C ASN A 249 -22.17 -4.82 21.09
N VAL A 250 -23.02 -3.85 21.45
CA VAL A 250 -23.92 -3.97 22.59
C VAL A 250 -25.07 -4.99 22.38
N PHE A 251 -25.34 -5.38 21.14
CA PHE A 251 -26.34 -6.42 20.86
C PHE A 251 -25.87 -7.81 21.30
N TYR A 252 -24.60 -8.12 21.03
CA TYR A 252 -23.96 -9.39 21.41
C TYR A 252 -23.26 -9.33 22.78
N LEU A 253 -23.17 -8.13 23.41
CA LEU A 253 -22.32 -7.87 24.56
C LEU A 253 -20.87 -8.23 24.29
N ASP A 254 -20.39 -7.87 23.12
CA ASP A 254 -19.06 -8.14 22.61
C ASP A 254 -18.23 -6.85 22.67
N ASP A 255 -17.26 -6.84 23.59
CA ASP A 255 -16.31 -5.73 23.82
C ASP A 255 -15.00 -5.87 23.00
N GLU A 256 -14.90 -6.92 22.19
CA GLU A 256 -13.82 -7.16 21.25
C GLU A 256 -14.32 -7.12 19.77
N PHE A 257 -15.39 -6.39 19.49
CA PHE A 257 -16.01 -6.36 18.17
C PHE A 257 -15.06 -5.92 17.04
N GLY A 258 -14.09 -5.07 17.34
CA GLY A 258 -13.03 -4.63 16.42
C GLY A 258 -11.78 -5.52 16.40
N ALA A 259 -11.81 -6.69 17.05
CA ALA A 259 -10.64 -7.55 17.18
C ALA A 259 -10.06 -8.02 15.84
N SER A 260 -8.74 -8.20 15.80
CA SER A 260 -8.04 -8.68 14.62
C SER A 260 -6.78 -9.48 14.96
N ASP A 261 -6.43 -10.38 14.07
CA ASP A 261 -5.22 -11.21 14.12
C ASP A 261 -4.59 -11.25 12.72
N ARG A 262 -3.27 -11.05 12.63
CA ARG A 262 -2.55 -11.05 11.36
C ARG A 262 -1.20 -11.72 11.47
N ASP A 263 -0.91 -12.63 10.54
CA ASP A 263 0.35 -13.29 10.36
C ASP A 263 0.95 -12.99 8.98
N ALA A 264 2.16 -12.46 8.94
CA ALA A 264 2.87 -12.17 7.70
C ALA A 264 4.24 -12.84 7.70
N LEU A 265 4.52 -13.60 6.65
CA LEU A 265 5.75 -14.34 6.44
C LEU A 265 6.36 -13.96 5.09
N LYS A 266 7.67 -13.69 5.07
CA LYS A 266 8.45 -13.51 3.85
C LYS A 266 9.72 -14.34 3.91
N LEU A 267 10.00 -15.08 2.84
CA LEU A 267 11.26 -15.78 2.62
C LEU A 267 11.88 -15.28 1.33
N SER A 268 13.12 -14.77 1.41
CA SER A 268 13.86 -14.31 0.24
C SER A 268 15.19 -15.07 0.11
N VAL A 269 15.57 -15.40 -1.12
CA VAL A 269 16.81 -16.08 -1.45
C VAL A 269 17.55 -15.27 -2.51
N ARG A 270 18.78 -14.83 -2.21
CA ARG A 270 19.68 -14.17 -3.16
C ARG A 270 20.72 -15.16 -3.64
N TRP A 271 20.93 -15.20 -4.94
CA TRP A 271 21.90 -16.08 -5.58
C TRP A 271 22.75 -15.31 -6.60
N HIS A 272 24.08 -15.40 -6.43
CA HIS A 272 25.11 -14.93 -7.35
C HIS A 272 25.82 -16.15 -7.98
N PRO A 273 25.42 -16.61 -9.18
CA PRO A 273 25.97 -17.84 -9.79
C PRO A 273 27.47 -17.82 -9.89
N GLY A 274 28.14 -18.81 -9.27
CA GLY A 274 29.61 -18.92 -9.29
C GLY A 274 30.31 -17.73 -8.66
N LYS A 275 29.69 -17.04 -7.72
CA LYS A 275 30.17 -15.80 -7.06
C LYS A 275 30.36 -14.62 -8.03
N ASN A 276 29.62 -14.63 -9.13
CA ASN A 276 29.66 -13.53 -10.08
C ASN A 276 28.71 -12.40 -9.64
N PRO A 277 29.21 -11.23 -9.22
CA PRO A 277 28.37 -10.10 -8.82
C PRO A 277 27.59 -9.48 -10.00
N ASP A 278 28.02 -9.72 -11.25
CA ASP A 278 27.36 -9.22 -12.46
C ASP A 278 26.06 -9.94 -12.78
N ALA A 279 25.75 -11.04 -12.07
CA ALA A 279 24.51 -11.78 -12.20
C ALA A 279 23.90 -12.03 -10.82
N GLN A 280 22.76 -11.41 -10.55
CA GLN A 280 22.05 -11.56 -9.29
C GLN A 280 20.61 -12.02 -9.55
N PHE A 281 20.16 -12.97 -8.76
CA PHE A 281 18.78 -13.44 -8.72
C PHE A 281 18.26 -13.34 -7.29
N VAL A 282 17.07 -12.77 -7.12
CA VAL A 282 16.36 -12.73 -5.83
C VAL A 282 14.99 -13.36 -6.02
N LEU A 283 14.77 -14.50 -5.35
CA LEU A 283 13.45 -15.15 -5.27
C LEU A 283 12.83 -14.79 -3.92
N SER A 284 11.61 -14.29 -3.94
CA SER A 284 10.82 -13.98 -2.74
C SER A 284 9.51 -14.75 -2.72
N LEU A 285 9.15 -15.26 -1.55
CA LEU A 285 7.88 -15.94 -1.24
C LEU A 285 7.21 -15.17 -0.11
N VAL A 286 5.94 -14.83 -0.28
CA VAL A 286 5.15 -14.10 0.71
C VAL A 286 3.89 -14.89 1.04
N SER A 287 3.54 -14.95 2.33
CA SER A 287 2.25 -15.39 2.84
C SER A 287 1.80 -14.40 3.92
N ASP A 288 0.61 -13.83 3.78
CA ASP A 288 0.08 -12.79 4.64
C ASP A 288 -1.41 -13.06 4.88
N GLN A 289 -1.80 -13.25 6.13
CA GLN A 289 -3.13 -13.68 6.53
C GLN A 289 -3.68 -12.72 7.58
N LEU A 290 -4.92 -12.29 7.40
CA LEU A 290 -5.65 -11.44 8.34
C LEU A 290 -7.00 -12.08 8.65
N GLY A 291 -7.34 -12.15 9.93
CA GLY A 291 -8.66 -12.52 10.43
C GLY A 291 -9.22 -11.47 11.38
N GLY A 292 -10.54 -11.53 11.62
CA GLY A 292 -11.22 -10.65 12.57
C GLY A 292 -12.03 -9.54 11.93
N ASN A 293 -12.20 -8.41 12.61
CA ASN A 293 -13.02 -7.28 12.15
C ASN A 293 -12.31 -5.92 12.32
N PRO A 294 -11.07 -5.76 11.80
CA PRO A 294 -10.30 -4.52 11.99
C PRO A 294 -10.94 -3.29 11.32
N PHE A 295 -11.91 -3.50 10.44
CA PHE A 295 -12.62 -2.46 9.69
C PHE A 295 -14.03 -2.20 10.22
N ALA A 296 -14.32 -2.63 11.46
CA ALA A 296 -15.59 -2.40 12.11
C ALA A 296 -16.02 -0.95 12.01
N ASN A 297 -17.24 -0.73 11.49
CA ASN A 297 -17.91 0.56 11.53
C ASN A 297 -18.94 0.56 12.65
N VAL A 298 -19.12 1.73 13.25
CA VAL A 298 -20.12 1.94 14.30
C VAL A 298 -21.14 2.97 13.87
N VAL A 299 -22.30 2.96 14.51
CA VAL A 299 -23.35 3.94 14.24
C VAL A 299 -22.93 5.32 14.77
N ASP A 300 -23.11 6.36 13.95
CA ASP A 300 -22.99 7.74 14.42
C ASP A 300 -24.36 8.14 15.04
N HIS A 301 -24.47 7.92 16.34
CA HIS A 301 -25.72 8.13 17.07
C HIS A 301 -26.10 9.61 17.09
N PRO A 302 -27.34 9.97 16.74
CA PRO A 302 -27.79 11.38 16.70
C PRO A 302 -27.56 12.13 18.03
N ASP A 303 -27.73 11.44 19.17
CA ASP A 303 -27.63 12.02 20.50
C ASP A 303 -26.25 11.82 21.18
N ARG A 304 -25.49 10.78 20.80
CA ARG A 304 -24.25 10.39 21.47
C ARG A 304 -23.00 10.49 20.59
N GLY A 305 -23.20 10.59 19.27
CA GLY A 305 -22.15 10.68 18.27
C GLY A 305 -21.43 9.36 18.01
N LEU A 306 -20.44 9.44 17.12
CA LEU A 306 -19.59 8.33 16.67
C LEU A 306 -18.59 7.84 17.77
N PHE A 307 -18.17 8.74 18.65
CA PHE A 307 -17.04 8.50 19.55
C PHE A 307 -17.39 7.68 20.80
N VAL A 308 -18.67 7.29 20.95
CA VAL A 308 -19.05 6.26 21.94
C VAL A 308 -18.54 4.88 21.54
N ARG A 309 -18.16 4.67 20.26
CA ARG A 309 -17.61 3.44 19.69
C ARG A 309 -18.48 2.21 19.89
N GLU A 310 -19.80 2.43 20.06
CA GLU A 310 -20.78 1.37 20.25
C GLU A 310 -21.55 1.11 18.94
N THR A 311 -21.88 -0.15 18.71
CA THR A 311 -22.81 -0.56 17.67
C THR A 311 -23.81 -1.57 18.23
N SER A 312 -24.90 -1.83 17.51
CA SER A 312 -25.92 -2.82 17.88
C SER A 312 -26.24 -3.75 16.72
N LEU A 313 -25.25 -4.11 15.95
CA LEU A 313 -25.36 -4.99 14.79
C LEU A 313 -25.84 -6.38 15.22
N ASN A 314 -26.86 -6.90 14.55
CA ASN A 314 -27.41 -8.22 14.84
C ASN A 314 -26.83 -9.34 13.96
N THR A 315 -25.91 -8.98 13.09
CA THR A 315 -25.18 -9.92 12.23
C THR A 315 -23.68 -9.85 12.55
N PRO A 316 -23.00 -10.99 12.76
CA PRO A 316 -21.57 -11.00 12.94
C PRO A 316 -20.85 -10.40 11.75
N SER A 317 -19.93 -9.49 12.01
CA SER A 317 -19.04 -8.92 10.99
C SER A 317 -17.68 -9.60 11.09
N SER A 318 -17.11 -9.98 9.96
CA SER A 318 -15.78 -10.60 9.90
C SER A 318 -15.11 -10.33 8.57
N TYR A 319 -13.79 -10.36 8.59
CA TYR A 319 -12.94 -10.32 7.40
C TYR A 319 -11.89 -11.42 7.53
N GLU A 320 -11.72 -12.17 6.46
CA GLU A 320 -10.64 -13.14 6.31
C GLU A 320 -9.95 -12.84 4.99
N ALA A 321 -8.66 -12.53 5.02
CA ALA A 321 -7.85 -12.24 3.84
C ALA A 321 -6.59 -13.11 3.86
N ASP A 322 -6.29 -13.78 2.75
CA ASP A 322 -5.09 -14.59 2.55
C ASP A 322 -4.41 -14.16 1.25
N ARG A 323 -3.19 -13.64 1.36
CA ARG A 323 -2.34 -13.26 0.22
C ARG A 323 -1.15 -14.20 0.13
N GLN A 324 -0.92 -14.72 -1.06
CA GLN A 324 0.27 -15.49 -1.42
C GLN A 324 0.93 -14.86 -2.64
N ALA A 325 2.24 -14.69 -2.60
CA ALA A 325 2.98 -14.15 -3.73
C ALA A 325 4.33 -14.85 -3.91
N VAL A 326 4.73 -14.97 -5.16
CA VAL A 326 6.06 -15.39 -5.59
C VAL A 326 6.61 -14.31 -6.50
N ALA A 327 7.81 -13.82 -6.23
CA ALA A 327 8.48 -12.86 -7.09
C ALA A 327 9.91 -13.30 -7.38
N LEU A 328 10.36 -13.11 -8.62
CA LEU A 328 11.73 -13.35 -9.06
C LEU A 328 12.27 -12.08 -9.70
N THR A 329 13.30 -11.50 -9.10
CA THR A 329 14.06 -10.39 -9.71
C THR A 329 15.41 -10.90 -10.19
N ALA A 330 15.69 -10.71 -11.47
CA ALA A 330 16.97 -10.97 -12.09
C ALA A 330 17.64 -9.66 -12.48
N THR A 331 18.89 -9.45 -12.05
CA THR A 331 19.72 -8.30 -12.43
C THR A 331 20.99 -8.80 -13.08
N LEU A 332 21.23 -8.39 -14.33
CA LEU A 332 22.35 -8.84 -15.14
C LEU A 332 23.12 -7.64 -15.66
N ALA A 333 24.41 -7.54 -15.32
CA ALA A 333 25.31 -6.61 -15.98
C ALA A 333 25.65 -7.12 -17.38
N LEU A 334 25.45 -6.26 -18.36
CA LEU A 334 25.69 -6.55 -19.78
C LEU A 334 26.89 -5.75 -20.32
N PRO A 335 27.46 -6.12 -21.47
CA PRO A 335 28.49 -5.33 -22.10
C PRO A 335 28.09 -3.86 -22.31
N ALA A 336 29.07 -2.96 -22.33
CA ALA A 336 28.89 -1.52 -22.51
C ALA A 336 28.17 -0.84 -21.33
N ASP A 337 28.40 -1.28 -20.12
CA ASP A 337 27.86 -0.74 -18.87
C ASP A 337 26.33 -0.68 -18.86
N MET A 338 25.67 -1.63 -19.53
CA MET A 338 24.23 -1.80 -19.49
C MET A 338 23.84 -2.76 -18.37
N VAL A 339 22.66 -2.53 -17.78
CA VAL A 339 22.04 -3.42 -16.80
C VAL A 339 20.67 -3.84 -17.30
N LEU A 340 20.43 -5.15 -17.34
CA LEU A 340 19.11 -5.73 -17.56
C LEU A 340 18.52 -6.15 -16.23
N LYS A 341 17.37 -5.60 -15.87
CA LYS A 341 16.59 -6.02 -14.71
C LYS A 341 15.23 -6.56 -15.18
N SER A 342 14.85 -7.72 -14.69
CA SER A 342 13.53 -8.32 -14.91
C SER A 342 12.92 -8.64 -13.55
N THR A 343 11.67 -8.24 -13.34
CA THR A 343 10.90 -8.53 -12.13
C THR A 343 9.60 -9.22 -12.52
N PHE A 344 9.54 -10.53 -12.29
CA PHE A 344 8.38 -11.37 -12.52
C PHE A 344 7.67 -11.66 -11.21
N SER A 345 6.34 -11.61 -11.18
CA SER A 345 5.57 -12.01 -10.01
C SER A 345 4.26 -12.73 -10.34
N LEU A 346 3.90 -13.65 -9.45
CA LEU A 346 2.58 -14.28 -9.37
C LEU A 346 2.01 -13.96 -8.00
N GLN A 347 0.80 -13.43 -7.96
CA GLN A 347 0.12 -13.05 -6.73
C GLN A 347 -1.28 -13.65 -6.72
N ARG A 348 -1.70 -14.11 -5.56
CA ARG A 348 -3.07 -14.53 -5.28
C ARG A 348 -3.54 -13.87 -4.01
N LEU A 349 -4.78 -13.44 -3.99
CA LEU A 349 -5.47 -12.93 -2.81
C LEU A 349 -6.87 -13.53 -2.76
N ASP A 350 -7.19 -14.17 -1.66
CA ASP A 350 -8.53 -14.63 -1.31
C ASP A 350 -9.06 -13.75 -0.18
N LEU A 351 -10.23 -13.17 -0.35
CA LEU A 351 -10.90 -12.34 0.64
C LEU A 351 -12.33 -12.83 0.85
N GLU A 352 -12.69 -13.07 2.10
CA GLU A 352 -14.06 -13.29 2.52
C GLU A 352 -14.46 -12.24 3.56
N SER A 353 -15.67 -11.73 3.48
CA SER A 353 -16.19 -10.77 4.46
C SER A 353 -17.68 -10.94 4.67
N GLY A 354 -18.10 -10.72 5.92
CA GLY A 354 -19.50 -10.62 6.31
C GLY A 354 -19.74 -9.32 7.05
N PHE A 355 -20.82 -8.60 6.74
CA PHE A 355 -21.15 -7.36 7.43
C PHE A 355 -22.65 -7.06 7.40
N ASP A 356 -23.09 -6.39 8.45
CA ASP A 356 -24.43 -5.87 8.61
C ASP A 356 -24.49 -4.51 7.89
N LEU A 357 -25.42 -4.36 6.93
CA LEU A 357 -25.56 -3.13 6.16
C LEU A 357 -26.53 -2.14 6.78
N ASP A 358 -27.50 -2.60 7.57
CA ASP A 358 -28.49 -1.71 8.16
C ASP A 358 -28.06 -1.09 9.48
N ALA A 359 -26.95 -1.56 10.03
CA ALA A 359 -26.35 -1.08 11.28
C ALA A 359 -27.35 -1.02 12.44
N SER A 360 -28.27 -2.00 12.53
CA SER A 360 -29.36 -2.01 13.50
C SER A 360 -29.55 -3.38 14.17
N PRO A 361 -30.25 -3.43 15.31
CA PRO A 361 -30.57 -4.70 15.96
C PRO A 361 -31.80 -5.43 15.33
N ILE A 362 -32.29 -4.96 14.20
CA ILE A 362 -33.48 -5.50 13.52
C ILE A 362 -32.98 -6.40 12.40
N LEU A 363 -33.51 -7.63 12.28
CA LEU A 363 -33.23 -8.51 11.15
C LEU A 363 -33.59 -7.80 9.83
N GLY A 364 -32.58 -7.31 9.15
CA GLY A 364 -32.74 -6.50 7.96
C GLY A 364 -31.79 -6.91 6.86
N TRP A 365 -30.63 -6.34 6.80
CA TRP A 365 -29.74 -6.41 5.66
C TRP A 365 -28.39 -7.02 6.03
N PHE A 366 -28.20 -8.26 5.65
CA PHE A 366 -26.93 -8.98 5.79
C PHE A 366 -26.25 -9.14 4.43
N ASN A 367 -24.96 -8.94 4.37
CA ASN A 367 -24.13 -9.17 3.19
C ASN A 367 -22.93 -10.04 3.52
N SER A 368 -22.71 -11.08 2.74
CA SER A 368 -21.47 -11.85 2.67
C SER A 368 -20.85 -11.61 1.31
N ALA A 369 -19.60 -11.24 1.29
CA ALA A 369 -18.88 -10.98 0.05
C ALA A 369 -17.57 -11.77 0.02
N TYR A 370 -17.17 -12.18 -1.19
CA TYR A 370 -15.87 -12.80 -1.44
C TYR A 370 -15.20 -12.15 -2.64
N ARG A 371 -13.86 -12.21 -2.65
CA ARG A 371 -13.04 -11.83 -3.80
C ARG A 371 -11.84 -12.77 -3.90
N ASP A 372 -11.68 -13.40 -5.06
CA ASP A 372 -10.49 -14.14 -5.46
C ASP A 372 -9.78 -13.31 -6.54
N GLU A 373 -8.50 -13.04 -6.35
CA GLU A 373 -7.69 -12.24 -7.24
C GLU A 373 -6.43 -13.01 -7.61
N GLN A 374 -6.16 -13.14 -8.91
CA GLN A 374 -4.94 -13.74 -9.43
C GLN A 374 -4.27 -12.76 -10.37
N ARG A 375 -2.99 -12.47 -10.13
CA ARG A 375 -2.22 -11.51 -10.93
C ARG A 375 -0.88 -12.09 -11.35
N LEU A 376 -0.54 -11.90 -12.60
CA LEU A 376 0.78 -12.08 -13.16
C LEU A 376 1.32 -10.73 -13.60
N VAL A 377 2.52 -10.38 -13.16
CA VAL A 377 3.18 -9.13 -13.55
C VAL A 377 4.60 -9.45 -14.01
N GLU A 378 5.04 -8.82 -15.09
CA GLU A 378 6.41 -8.82 -15.57
C GLU A 378 6.81 -7.40 -15.95
N ASP A 379 7.94 -6.93 -15.41
CA ASP A 379 8.57 -5.67 -15.78
C ASP A 379 10.03 -5.92 -16.17
N VAL A 380 10.39 -5.58 -17.38
CA VAL A 380 11.75 -5.75 -17.93
C VAL A 380 12.32 -4.40 -18.27
N VAL A 381 13.47 -4.06 -17.66
CA VAL A 381 14.14 -2.77 -17.82
C VAL A 381 15.56 -2.98 -18.27
N LEU A 382 15.93 -2.39 -19.41
CA LEU A 382 17.30 -2.23 -19.86
C LEU A 382 17.74 -0.80 -19.55
N SER A 383 18.81 -0.62 -18.80
CA SER A 383 19.32 0.69 -18.40
C SER A 383 20.80 0.85 -18.68
N ARG A 384 21.21 2.10 -18.80
CA ARG A 384 22.61 2.50 -18.86
C ARG A 384 22.78 3.87 -18.21
N ASP A 385 23.79 3.98 -17.37
CA ASP A 385 24.20 5.24 -16.72
C ASP A 385 25.69 5.46 -16.94
N VAL A 386 26.04 6.19 -17.99
CA VAL A 386 27.45 6.47 -18.33
C VAL A 386 27.61 7.88 -18.87
N GLY A 387 28.48 8.64 -18.23
CA GLY A 387 28.82 9.98 -18.67
C GLY A 387 27.71 11.00 -18.41
N ARG A 388 27.26 11.70 -19.46
CA ARG A 388 26.26 12.78 -19.38
C ARG A 388 24.84 12.32 -19.75
N PHE A 389 24.64 11.05 -20.01
CA PHE A 389 23.33 10.54 -20.45
C PHE A 389 23.02 9.19 -19.82
N ALA A 390 22.09 9.21 -18.87
CA ALA A 390 21.47 8.03 -18.33
C ALA A 390 20.14 7.75 -19.04
N TRP A 391 19.84 6.48 -19.35
CA TRP A 391 18.58 6.11 -20.03
C TRP A 391 18.06 4.74 -19.57
N GLN A 392 16.77 4.56 -19.73
CA GLN A 392 16.08 3.29 -19.51
C GLN A 392 15.07 3.03 -20.62
N LEU A 393 15.02 1.77 -21.05
CA LEU A 393 13.97 1.23 -21.93
C LEU A 393 13.29 0.11 -21.17
N GLY A 394 11.96 0.12 -21.11
CA GLY A 394 11.22 -0.89 -20.38
C GLY A 394 10.02 -1.44 -21.12
N GLY A 395 9.65 -2.64 -20.74
CA GLY A 395 8.44 -3.32 -21.14
C GLY A 395 7.71 -3.85 -19.92
N TYR A 396 6.42 -3.57 -19.83
CA TYR A 396 5.55 -4.00 -18.72
C TYR A 396 4.41 -4.85 -19.26
N PHE A 397 4.11 -5.93 -18.57
CA PHE A 397 2.96 -6.79 -18.83
C PHE A 397 2.28 -7.18 -17.54
N GLU A 398 0.95 -7.09 -17.50
CA GLU A 398 0.12 -7.56 -16.41
C GLU A 398 -1.09 -8.32 -16.98
N SER A 399 -1.42 -9.45 -16.35
CA SER A 399 -2.67 -10.17 -16.57
C SER A 399 -3.29 -10.48 -15.22
N SER A 400 -4.49 -9.98 -15.00
CA SER A 400 -5.21 -10.12 -13.73
C SER A 400 -6.60 -10.69 -13.97
N GLU A 401 -7.04 -11.57 -13.08
CA GLU A 401 -8.39 -12.11 -13.03
C GLU A 401 -8.96 -11.88 -11.63
N TYR A 402 -10.14 -11.30 -11.57
CA TYR A 402 -10.88 -11.00 -10.34
C TYR A 402 -12.22 -11.71 -10.39
N THR A 403 -12.44 -12.64 -9.47
CA THR A 403 -13.76 -13.22 -9.24
C THR A 403 -14.33 -12.62 -7.96
N THR A 404 -15.49 -12.01 -8.06
CA THR A 404 -16.15 -11.36 -6.92
C THR A 404 -17.57 -11.85 -6.80
N GLY A 405 -18.06 -11.90 -5.58
CA GLY A 405 -19.46 -12.15 -5.34
C GLY A 405 -19.93 -11.55 -4.03
N ASN A 406 -21.19 -11.21 -3.99
CA ASN A 406 -21.86 -10.83 -2.76
C ASN A 406 -23.26 -11.42 -2.72
N SER A 407 -23.62 -11.98 -1.57
CA SER A 407 -24.92 -12.58 -1.33
C SER A 407 -25.46 -12.18 0.03
N GLY A 408 -26.77 -12.15 0.17
CA GLY A 408 -27.37 -11.79 1.44
C GLY A 408 -28.88 -11.69 1.39
N GLN A 409 -29.43 -11.00 2.39
CA GLN A 409 -30.85 -10.69 2.49
C GLN A 409 -31.06 -9.18 2.53
N GLY A 410 -31.99 -8.67 1.74
CA GLY A 410 -32.18 -7.25 1.55
C GLY A 410 -33.44 -6.70 2.19
N LEU A 411 -33.42 -5.37 2.38
CA LEU A 411 -34.57 -4.54 2.79
C LEU A 411 -35.34 -4.04 1.58
N ALA A 412 -36.46 -3.31 1.86
CA ALA A 412 -37.25 -2.63 0.84
C ALA A 412 -36.44 -1.98 -0.30
N PRO A 413 -36.94 -1.97 -1.56
CA PRO A 413 -38.33 -2.24 -1.93
C PRO A 413 -38.68 -3.73 -2.04
N PHE A 414 -37.72 -4.61 -1.83
CA PHE A 414 -37.97 -6.03 -1.79
C PHE A 414 -38.61 -6.44 -0.45
N PRO A 415 -39.46 -7.49 -0.42
CA PRO A 415 -39.93 -8.03 0.85
C PRO A 415 -38.77 -8.32 1.80
N VAL A 416 -38.93 -7.98 3.09
CA VAL A 416 -37.93 -8.28 4.13
C VAL A 416 -37.52 -9.76 4.02
N GLY A 417 -36.18 -9.99 3.94
CA GLY A 417 -35.63 -11.33 3.77
C GLY A 417 -35.54 -11.81 2.30
N SER A 418 -35.79 -10.94 1.31
CA SER A 418 -35.48 -11.29 -0.08
C SER A 418 -34.00 -11.51 -0.25
N ALA A 419 -33.63 -12.73 -0.70
CA ALA A 419 -32.25 -13.08 -0.96
C ALA A 419 -31.74 -12.35 -2.24
N PHE A 420 -30.47 -12.00 -2.26
CA PHE A 420 -29.76 -11.60 -3.46
C PHE A 420 -28.45 -12.39 -3.60
N ASP A 421 -28.01 -12.59 -4.82
CA ASP A 421 -26.72 -13.21 -5.16
C ASP A 421 -26.18 -12.56 -6.43
N ASN A 422 -25.05 -11.90 -6.31
CA ASN A 422 -24.35 -11.24 -7.40
C ASN A 422 -22.98 -11.86 -7.54
N GLN A 423 -22.61 -12.16 -8.77
CA GLN A 423 -21.30 -12.72 -9.10
C GLN A 423 -20.73 -11.98 -10.31
N GLY A 424 -19.44 -11.73 -10.30
CA GLY A 424 -18.72 -11.11 -11.40
C GLY A 424 -17.34 -11.71 -11.58
N MET A 425 -16.92 -11.85 -12.83
CA MET A 425 -15.56 -12.18 -13.21
C MET A 425 -15.04 -11.08 -14.14
N GLU A 426 -13.97 -10.43 -13.73
CA GLU A 426 -13.31 -9.39 -14.53
C GLU A 426 -11.89 -9.83 -14.90
N LYS A 427 -11.54 -9.71 -16.17
CA LYS A 427 -10.19 -9.92 -16.68
C LYS A 427 -9.61 -8.58 -17.10
N VAL A 428 -8.36 -8.34 -16.70
CA VAL A 428 -7.62 -7.13 -17.03
C VAL A 428 -6.28 -7.53 -17.64
N VAL A 429 -5.96 -6.97 -18.80
CA VAL A 429 -4.64 -7.12 -19.42
C VAL A 429 -4.06 -5.74 -19.67
N VAL A 430 -2.84 -5.53 -19.18
CA VAL A 430 -2.09 -4.29 -19.42
C VAL A 430 -0.77 -4.63 -20.08
N ALA A 431 -0.45 -3.96 -21.18
CA ALA A 431 0.84 -4.04 -21.84
C ALA A 431 1.38 -2.64 -22.10
N ALA A 432 2.67 -2.42 -21.78
CA ALA A 432 3.25 -1.12 -22.05
C ALA A 432 4.70 -1.21 -22.49
N ALA A 433 5.13 -0.23 -23.27
CA ALA A 433 6.53 0.04 -23.57
C ALA A 433 6.85 1.48 -23.16
N TYR A 434 8.02 1.67 -22.55
CA TYR A 434 8.42 2.99 -22.10
C TYR A 434 9.91 3.25 -22.30
N ALA A 435 10.22 4.54 -22.46
CA ALA A 435 11.59 5.03 -22.51
C ALA A 435 11.71 6.28 -21.67
N ARG A 436 12.78 6.43 -20.91
CA ARG A 436 13.10 7.65 -20.17
C ARG A 436 14.60 7.91 -20.15
N GLY A 437 14.95 9.16 -19.94
CA GLY A 437 16.34 9.58 -19.92
C GLY A 437 16.58 10.82 -19.08
N ASP A 438 17.82 10.96 -18.64
CA ASP A 438 18.38 12.14 -18.00
C ASP A 438 19.63 12.53 -18.78
N TRP A 439 19.60 13.73 -19.34
CA TRP A 439 20.70 14.26 -20.13
C TRP A 439 21.26 15.54 -19.52
N GLU A 440 22.49 15.44 -18.99
CA GLU A 440 23.28 16.61 -18.61
C GLU A 440 23.76 17.32 -19.89
N PHE A 441 22.92 18.19 -20.46
CA PHE A 441 23.21 18.87 -21.72
C PHE A 441 24.18 20.06 -21.57
N ALA A 442 24.28 20.60 -20.36
CA ALA A 442 25.28 21.58 -19.95
C ALA A 442 25.70 21.27 -18.51
N ASP A 443 26.89 21.72 -18.11
CA ASP A 443 27.37 21.50 -16.74
C ASP A 443 26.30 21.96 -15.72
N THR A 444 25.87 21.04 -14.86
CA THR A 444 24.83 21.25 -13.85
C THR A 444 23.40 21.40 -14.36
N PHE A 445 23.12 21.38 -15.66
CA PHE A 445 21.78 21.43 -16.21
C PHE A 445 21.36 20.10 -16.83
N HIS A 446 20.20 19.59 -16.42
CA HIS A 446 19.67 18.30 -16.83
C HIS A 446 18.33 18.47 -17.55
N LEU A 447 18.19 17.79 -18.66
CA LEU A 447 16.91 17.57 -19.33
C LEU A 447 16.48 16.14 -19.02
N LYS A 448 15.41 16.01 -18.25
CA LYS A 448 14.81 14.73 -17.86
C LYS A 448 13.52 14.53 -18.63
N GLY A 449 13.19 13.30 -18.95
CA GLY A 449 11.90 13.04 -19.57
C GLY A 449 11.77 11.63 -20.11
N GLY A 450 10.58 11.35 -20.59
CA GLY A 450 10.26 10.04 -21.13
C GLY A 450 8.86 9.98 -21.71
N VAL A 451 8.53 8.78 -22.15
CA VAL A 451 7.23 8.47 -22.73
C VAL A 451 6.89 7.02 -22.43
N ARG A 452 5.62 6.76 -22.13
CA ARG A 452 5.04 5.41 -22.03
C ARG A 452 3.88 5.30 -23.02
N LEU A 453 3.88 4.24 -23.79
CA LEU A 453 2.72 3.78 -24.55
C LEU A 453 2.09 2.66 -23.74
N ASN A 454 0.86 2.88 -23.28
CA ASN A 454 0.10 1.94 -22.46
C ASN A 454 -1.11 1.45 -23.23
N HIS A 455 -1.32 0.14 -23.22
CA HIS A 455 -2.52 -0.52 -23.74
C HIS A 455 -3.15 -1.30 -22.60
N GLU A 456 -4.46 -1.13 -22.38
CA GLU A 456 -5.22 -1.80 -21.35
C GLU A 456 -6.54 -2.30 -21.92
N SER A 457 -6.88 -3.56 -21.64
CA SER A 457 -8.18 -4.14 -21.98
C SER A 457 -8.82 -4.76 -20.74
N ARG A 458 -10.14 -4.66 -20.66
CA ARG A 458 -10.95 -5.24 -19.57
C ARG A 458 -12.17 -5.93 -20.15
N GLU A 459 -12.51 -7.07 -19.56
CA GLU A 459 -13.70 -7.84 -19.86
C GLU A 459 -14.39 -8.18 -18.55
N LEU A 460 -15.69 -7.87 -18.43
CA LEU A 460 -16.52 -8.20 -17.26
C LEU A 460 -17.67 -9.12 -17.70
N GLU A 461 -17.80 -10.26 -17.01
CA GLU A 461 -19.00 -11.09 -17.02
C GLU A 461 -19.64 -11.03 -15.64
N ALA A 462 -20.88 -10.59 -15.53
CA ALA A 462 -21.59 -10.48 -14.26
C ALA A 462 -22.98 -11.09 -14.32
N THR A 463 -23.44 -11.65 -13.22
CA THR A 463 -24.79 -12.21 -13.05
C THR A 463 -25.37 -11.76 -11.72
N SER A 464 -26.61 -11.29 -11.75
CA SER A 464 -27.37 -10.88 -10.56
C SER A 464 -28.65 -11.67 -10.43
N ILE A 465 -28.97 -12.05 -9.20
CA ILE A 465 -30.22 -12.69 -8.80
C ILE A 465 -30.80 -11.87 -7.65
N PHE A 466 -32.04 -11.40 -7.80
CA PHE A 466 -32.72 -10.65 -6.75
C PHE A 466 -34.09 -11.27 -6.45
N GLY A 467 -34.26 -11.86 -5.25
CA GLY A 467 -35.48 -12.45 -4.79
C GLY A 467 -36.05 -13.47 -5.79
N PRO A 468 -37.33 -13.36 -6.17
CA PRO A 468 -37.98 -14.26 -7.13
C PRO A 468 -37.74 -13.89 -8.60
N LEU A 469 -36.96 -12.86 -8.89
CA LEU A 469 -36.72 -12.42 -10.27
C LEU A 469 -35.78 -13.39 -11.01
N PRO A 470 -35.92 -13.52 -12.35
CA PRO A 470 -34.99 -14.33 -13.14
C PRO A 470 -33.58 -13.75 -13.02
N PRO A 471 -32.53 -14.59 -13.07
CA PRO A 471 -31.17 -14.12 -13.17
C PRO A 471 -30.96 -13.17 -14.36
N VAL A 472 -30.21 -12.10 -14.15
CA VAL A 472 -29.82 -11.15 -15.20
C VAL A 472 -28.31 -11.24 -15.37
N SER A 473 -27.84 -11.46 -16.60
CA SER A 473 -26.43 -11.50 -16.94
C SER A 473 -26.06 -10.29 -17.76
N SER A 474 -24.90 -9.73 -17.50
CA SER A 474 -24.36 -8.54 -18.18
C SER A 474 -22.93 -8.81 -18.63
N LEU A 475 -22.59 -8.24 -19.76
CA LEU A 475 -21.24 -8.26 -20.34
C LEU A 475 -20.77 -6.82 -20.52
N GLY A 476 -19.50 -6.57 -20.24
CA GLY A 476 -18.88 -5.27 -20.49
C GLY A 476 -17.46 -5.47 -20.99
N GLU A 477 -17.03 -4.59 -21.90
CA GLU A 477 -15.67 -4.57 -22.45
C GLU A 477 -15.19 -3.13 -22.55
N THR A 478 -13.91 -2.92 -22.25
CA THR A 478 -13.21 -1.66 -22.52
C THR A 478 -11.82 -1.94 -23.07
N GLU A 479 -11.37 -1.10 -23.98
CA GLU A 479 -10.02 -1.13 -24.54
C GLU A 479 -9.51 0.29 -24.69
N GLU A 480 -8.33 0.57 -24.17
CA GLU A 480 -7.72 1.90 -24.17
C GLU A 480 -6.24 1.81 -24.56
N THR A 481 -5.80 2.72 -25.43
CA THR A 481 -4.38 2.89 -25.77
C THR A 481 -4.01 4.35 -25.61
N THR A 482 -3.09 4.65 -24.71
CA THR A 482 -2.73 6.02 -24.36
C THR A 482 -1.23 6.26 -24.37
N LEU A 483 -0.84 7.49 -24.70
CA LEU A 483 0.54 7.98 -24.66
C LEU A 483 0.70 8.91 -23.46
N LEU A 484 1.68 8.62 -22.62
CA LEU A 484 1.94 9.31 -21.36
C LEU A 484 3.33 9.95 -21.41
N PRO A 485 3.45 11.20 -21.83
CA PRO A 485 4.71 11.92 -21.86
C PRO A 485 5.02 12.56 -20.50
N GLU A 486 6.32 12.69 -20.24
CA GLU A 486 6.88 13.48 -19.15
C GLU A 486 8.10 14.25 -19.64
N ALA A 487 8.28 15.50 -19.19
CA ALA A 487 9.46 16.31 -19.43
C ALA A 487 9.79 17.14 -18.20
N GLY A 488 11.07 17.33 -17.94
CA GLY A 488 11.57 18.17 -16.85
C GLY A 488 12.90 18.80 -17.20
N LEU A 489 13.13 19.97 -16.63
CA LEU A 489 14.40 20.69 -16.69
C LEU A 489 14.85 20.95 -15.26
N SER A 490 16.07 20.57 -14.92
CA SER A 490 16.61 20.82 -13.60
C SER A 490 18.02 21.41 -13.64
N TRP A 491 18.31 22.19 -12.62
CA TRP A 491 19.63 22.75 -12.32
C TRP A 491 20.16 22.11 -11.03
N GLN A 492 21.31 21.45 -11.16
CA GLN A 492 21.98 20.72 -10.09
C GLN A 492 23.37 21.34 -9.83
N PRO A 493 23.46 22.50 -9.14
CA PRO A 493 24.73 23.24 -8.95
C PRO A 493 25.76 22.47 -8.12
N ALA A 494 25.35 21.53 -7.30
CA ALA A 494 26.20 20.69 -6.46
C ALA A 494 25.45 19.43 -6.03
N ALA A 495 26.16 18.43 -5.53
CA ALA A 495 25.56 17.23 -4.95
C ALA A 495 24.53 17.58 -3.86
N GLY A 496 23.35 16.95 -3.91
CA GLY A 496 22.25 17.19 -2.99
C GLY A 496 21.52 18.55 -3.18
N ARG A 497 21.73 19.26 -4.30
CA ARG A 497 21.06 20.50 -4.61
C ARG A 497 20.46 20.44 -6.01
N GLU A 498 19.17 20.47 -6.08
CA GLU A 498 18.42 20.46 -7.34
C GLU A 498 17.26 21.45 -7.26
N VAL A 499 17.05 22.22 -8.34
CA VAL A 499 15.86 23.03 -8.57
C VAL A 499 15.40 22.73 -9.97
N GLY A 500 14.11 22.40 -10.16
CA GLY A 500 13.62 21.98 -11.45
C GLY A 500 12.15 22.27 -11.67
N VAL A 501 11.75 22.17 -12.93
CA VAL A 501 10.36 22.16 -13.36
C VAL A 501 10.03 20.83 -14.02
N ARG A 502 8.81 20.37 -13.84
CA ARG A 502 8.29 19.12 -14.40
C ARG A 502 6.93 19.32 -15.01
N PHE A 503 6.69 18.67 -16.15
CA PHE A 503 5.39 18.53 -16.78
C PHE A 503 5.15 17.05 -17.07
N ALA A 504 3.99 16.54 -16.66
CA ALA A 504 3.65 15.13 -16.86
C ALA A 504 2.17 14.94 -17.16
N ARG A 505 1.86 13.96 -17.98
CA ARG A 505 0.49 13.50 -18.19
C ARG A 505 0.22 12.35 -17.24
N GLY A 506 -0.81 12.51 -16.38
CA GLY A 506 -1.34 11.45 -15.53
C GLY A 506 -2.45 10.69 -16.26
N TYR A 507 -2.69 9.45 -15.83
CA TYR A 507 -3.65 8.55 -16.41
C TYR A 507 -4.24 7.63 -15.34
N ARG A 508 -5.53 7.39 -15.41
CA ARG A 508 -6.26 6.32 -14.76
C ARG A 508 -7.10 5.58 -15.78
N GLY A 509 -6.96 4.26 -15.85
CA GLY A 509 -7.57 3.42 -16.87
C GLY A 509 -9.08 3.50 -16.91
N ALA A 510 -9.65 3.20 -18.06
CA ALA A 510 -11.06 2.93 -18.24
C ALA A 510 -11.50 1.74 -17.39
N GLY A 511 -12.79 1.57 -17.17
CA GLY A 511 -13.32 0.45 -16.40
C GLY A 511 -14.76 0.13 -16.74
N ILE A 512 -15.33 -0.80 -15.97
CA ILE A 512 -16.71 -1.26 -16.18
C ILE A 512 -17.42 -1.21 -14.83
N GLY A 513 -18.43 -0.33 -14.72
CA GLY A 513 -19.31 -0.29 -13.57
C GLY A 513 -20.38 -1.36 -13.66
N PHE A 514 -20.87 -1.85 -12.51
CA PHE A 514 -21.93 -2.83 -12.45
C PHE A 514 -23.01 -2.39 -11.47
N ALA A 515 -24.25 -2.27 -11.94
CA ALA A 515 -25.44 -1.97 -11.15
C ALA A 515 -26.26 -3.26 -10.95
N PRO A 516 -26.09 -3.95 -9.82
CA PRO A 516 -26.53 -5.33 -9.66
C PRO A 516 -28.04 -5.49 -9.67
N THR A 517 -28.86 -4.56 -9.11
CA THR A 517 -30.31 -4.72 -9.07
C THR A 517 -30.96 -4.51 -10.44
N LEU A 518 -30.27 -3.78 -11.33
CA LEU A 518 -30.68 -3.55 -12.72
C LEU A 518 -30.07 -4.57 -13.68
N GLY A 519 -29.06 -5.34 -13.22
CA GLY A 519 -28.28 -6.21 -14.08
C GLY A 519 -27.63 -5.44 -15.23
N LEU A 520 -27.09 -4.26 -14.96
CA LEU A 520 -26.52 -3.36 -15.94
C LEU A 520 -25.01 -3.25 -15.75
N ALA A 521 -24.22 -3.69 -16.74
CA ALA A 521 -22.82 -3.35 -16.85
C ALA A 521 -22.65 -2.15 -17.79
N ALA A 522 -21.93 -1.14 -17.36
CA ALA A 522 -21.68 0.06 -18.16
C ALA A 522 -20.19 0.43 -18.14
N PRO A 523 -19.55 0.51 -19.32
CA PRO A 523 -18.19 0.99 -19.42
C PRO A 523 -18.12 2.50 -19.12
N TYR A 524 -16.98 2.93 -18.57
CA TYR A 524 -16.60 4.32 -18.39
C TYR A 524 -15.18 4.55 -18.94
N GLU A 525 -14.92 5.75 -19.42
CA GLU A 525 -13.67 6.10 -20.08
C GLU A 525 -12.53 6.36 -19.09
N ALA A 526 -11.31 6.43 -19.61
CA ALA A 526 -10.13 6.79 -18.83
C ALA A 526 -10.18 8.24 -18.36
N GLU A 527 -9.56 8.50 -17.22
CA GLU A 527 -9.35 9.81 -16.61
C GLU A 527 -7.93 10.29 -16.84
N TYR A 528 -7.74 11.57 -17.12
CA TYR A 528 -6.44 12.17 -17.43
C TYR A 528 -6.15 13.38 -16.57
N SER A 529 -4.86 13.65 -16.34
CA SER A 529 -4.41 14.93 -15.82
C SER A 529 -3.22 15.49 -16.59
N TRP A 530 -3.07 16.81 -16.55
CA TRP A 530 -1.85 17.51 -16.90
C TRP A 530 -1.31 18.20 -15.65
N ASP A 531 -0.14 17.76 -15.23
CA ASP A 531 0.51 18.23 -14.02
C ASP A 531 1.75 19.06 -14.34
N SER A 532 1.88 20.19 -13.67
CA SER A 532 3.06 21.06 -13.68
C SER A 532 3.57 21.27 -12.27
N GLU A 533 4.86 21.14 -12.08
CA GLU A 533 5.51 21.28 -10.79
C GLU A 533 6.81 22.07 -10.89
N LEU A 534 6.98 23.04 -9.98
CA LEU A 534 8.27 23.64 -9.65
C LEU A 534 8.74 23.04 -8.33
N TYR A 535 9.92 22.44 -8.31
CA TYR A 535 10.44 21.76 -7.13
C TYR A 535 11.88 22.18 -6.82
N ALA A 536 12.26 22.02 -5.54
CA ALA A 536 13.60 22.19 -5.07
C ALA A 536 13.94 21.14 -3.99
N SER A 537 15.14 20.56 -4.06
CA SER A 537 15.73 19.71 -3.03
C SER A 537 17.11 20.27 -2.72
N LEU A 538 17.36 20.66 -1.48
CA LEU A 538 18.53 21.44 -1.10
C LEU A 538 19.19 20.84 0.16
N ALA A 539 20.38 20.25 0.02
CA ALA A 539 21.31 20.12 1.13
C ALA A 539 21.87 21.53 1.46
N ALA A 540 21.13 22.28 2.29
CA ALA A 540 21.48 23.67 2.62
C ALA A 540 22.78 23.72 3.41
N THR A 541 22.99 22.76 4.32
CA THR A 541 24.24 22.46 5.02
C THR A 541 24.41 20.94 5.11
N ASP A 542 25.52 20.47 5.67
CA ASP A 542 25.75 19.04 5.93
C ASP A 542 24.72 18.45 6.92
N THR A 543 24.03 19.31 7.69
CA THR A 543 23.07 18.91 8.72
C THR A 543 21.64 19.34 8.42
N LEU A 544 21.38 20.15 7.39
CA LEU A 544 20.06 20.66 7.05
C LEU A 544 19.70 20.35 5.60
N GLN A 545 18.67 19.56 5.43
CA GLN A 545 18.03 19.25 4.15
C GLN A 545 16.67 19.93 4.09
N LEU A 546 16.38 20.57 2.98
CA LEU A 546 15.11 21.22 2.68
C LEU A 546 14.61 20.73 1.34
N SER A 547 13.31 20.47 1.25
CA SER A 547 12.64 20.22 -0.02
C SER A 547 11.32 20.98 -0.09
N ALA A 548 10.97 21.44 -1.27
CA ALA A 548 9.73 22.19 -1.49
C ALA A 548 9.22 21.97 -2.91
N ALA A 549 7.91 22.07 -3.09
CA ALA A 549 7.28 22.10 -4.40
C ALA A 549 6.06 23.02 -4.41
N VAL A 550 5.78 23.56 -5.58
CA VAL A 550 4.50 24.18 -5.94
C VAL A 550 4.00 23.49 -7.18
N PHE A 551 2.76 23.04 -7.15
CA PHE A 551 2.18 22.26 -8.23
C PHE A 551 0.80 22.76 -8.64
N HIS A 552 0.45 22.47 -9.89
CA HIS A 552 -0.88 22.67 -10.46
C HIS A 552 -1.22 21.49 -11.36
N SER A 553 -2.44 20.97 -11.25
CA SER A 553 -2.97 19.88 -12.03
C SER A 553 -4.37 20.23 -12.55
N SER A 554 -4.57 20.09 -13.85
CA SER A 554 -5.87 20.11 -14.52
C SER A 554 -6.29 18.69 -14.83
N MET A 555 -7.52 18.34 -14.49
CA MET A 555 -8.05 16.97 -14.61
C MET A 555 -9.25 16.99 -15.55
N ASP A 556 -9.26 16.08 -16.51
CA ASP A 556 -10.32 15.91 -17.49
C ASP A 556 -10.92 14.49 -17.35
N ASP A 557 -12.22 14.38 -17.63
CA ASP A 557 -12.97 13.12 -17.62
C ASP A 557 -12.87 12.36 -16.27
N MET A 558 -12.88 13.11 -15.15
CA MET A 558 -12.71 12.55 -13.83
C MET A 558 -13.82 11.53 -13.52
N GLN A 559 -13.42 10.35 -13.09
CA GLN A 559 -14.30 9.23 -12.78
C GLN A 559 -14.98 9.46 -11.41
N VAL A 560 -16.28 9.72 -11.42
CA VAL A 560 -17.08 9.99 -10.24
C VAL A 560 -18.21 8.98 -10.13
N PRO A 561 -18.42 8.33 -8.96
CA PRO A 561 -19.56 7.43 -8.75
C PRO A 561 -20.86 8.23 -8.61
N ALA A 562 -21.91 7.79 -9.30
CA ALA A 562 -23.25 8.34 -9.17
C ALA A 562 -24.32 7.24 -9.17
N ASN A 563 -25.46 7.50 -8.52
CA ASN A 563 -26.57 6.57 -8.49
C ASN A 563 -27.22 6.45 -9.88
N VAL A 564 -27.57 5.23 -10.27
CA VAL A 564 -28.25 4.96 -11.54
C VAL A 564 -29.72 5.37 -11.43
N PRO A 565 -30.25 6.20 -12.34
CA PRO A 565 -31.66 6.55 -12.36
C PRO A 565 -32.56 5.32 -12.44
N GLY A 566 -33.45 5.13 -11.50
CA GLY A 566 -34.35 3.98 -11.41
C GLY A 566 -33.75 2.74 -10.74
N GLY A 567 -32.48 2.78 -10.39
CA GLY A 567 -31.80 1.78 -9.58
C GLY A 567 -31.96 2.04 -8.09
N PHE A 568 -31.34 1.18 -7.29
CA PHE A 568 -31.36 1.28 -5.84
C PHE A 568 -30.20 2.19 -5.37
N PRO A 569 -30.50 3.32 -4.70
CA PRO A 569 -29.45 4.24 -4.25
C PRO A 569 -28.33 3.51 -3.48
N THR A 570 -27.10 3.93 -3.64
CA THR A 570 -25.88 3.38 -3.04
C THR A 570 -25.48 1.95 -3.46
N ILE A 571 -26.44 1.15 -4.01
CA ILE A 571 -26.18 -0.20 -4.54
C ILE A 571 -25.94 -0.12 -6.04
N ASP A 572 -26.88 0.48 -6.77
CA ASP A 572 -26.76 0.67 -8.21
C ASP A 572 -26.01 1.97 -8.50
N THR A 573 -24.72 1.94 -8.24
CA THR A 573 -23.80 3.05 -8.48
C THR A 573 -22.88 2.69 -9.64
N LEU A 574 -22.81 3.57 -10.63
CA LEU A 574 -21.91 3.47 -11.76
C LEU A 574 -20.91 4.63 -11.75
N PHE A 575 -19.76 4.43 -12.35
CA PHE A 575 -18.82 5.52 -12.60
C PHE A 575 -19.17 6.24 -13.91
N TYR A 576 -19.07 7.56 -13.85
CA TYR A 576 -19.27 8.44 -14.99
C TYR A 576 -18.06 9.36 -15.14
N ASN A 577 -17.66 9.64 -16.36
CA ASN A 577 -16.67 10.66 -16.69
C ASN A 577 -17.37 12.03 -16.74
N ALA A 578 -17.69 12.56 -15.57
CA ALA A 578 -18.65 13.66 -15.44
C ALA A 578 -18.03 14.94 -14.89
N ALA A 579 -16.73 14.96 -14.60
CA ALA A 579 -16.12 16.12 -13.95
C ALA A 579 -14.85 16.59 -14.65
N THR A 580 -14.76 17.91 -14.83
CA THR A 580 -13.47 18.59 -14.91
C THR A 580 -13.11 19.10 -13.53
N ALA A 581 -11.83 19.03 -13.18
CA ALA A 581 -11.39 19.41 -11.86
C ALA A 581 -9.99 20.02 -11.89
N ARG A 582 -9.64 20.75 -10.84
CA ARG A 582 -8.29 21.23 -10.63
C ARG A 582 -7.82 20.95 -9.22
N ARG A 583 -6.54 20.77 -9.07
CA ARG A 583 -5.84 20.78 -7.78
C ARG A 583 -4.57 21.60 -7.90
N GLN A 584 -4.25 22.33 -6.84
CA GLN A 584 -3.00 23.09 -6.76
C GLN A 584 -2.55 23.15 -5.31
N GLY A 585 -1.26 23.35 -5.08
CA GLY A 585 -0.76 23.38 -3.73
C GLY A 585 0.71 23.75 -3.63
N ALA A 586 1.14 23.85 -2.39
CA ALA A 586 2.53 24.09 -2.02
C ALA A 586 2.91 23.15 -0.87
N GLU A 587 4.09 22.57 -0.96
CA GLU A 587 4.62 21.60 0.00
C GLU A 587 6.02 22.01 0.41
N MET A 588 6.36 21.75 1.68
CA MET A 588 7.70 21.93 2.19
C MET A 588 8.03 20.85 3.21
N GLU A 589 9.22 20.29 3.14
CA GLU A 589 9.79 19.38 4.13
C GLU A 589 11.17 19.89 4.58
N ALA A 590 11.50 19.67 5.84
CA ALA A 590 12.79 19.99 6.41
C ALA A 590 13.29 18.83 7.28
N ARG A 591 14.57 18.50 7.18
CA ARG A 591 15.28 17.62 8.11
C ARG A 591 16.53 18.32 8.61
N TRP A 592 16.66 18.45 9.92
CA TRP A 592 17.77 19.14 10.54
C TRP A 592 18.39 18.32 11.68
N GLN A 593 19.69 18.13 11.61
CA GLN A 593 20.49 17.45 12.63
C GLN A 593 21.43 18.47 13.30
N PRO A 594 20.92 19.32 14.23
CA PRO A 594 21.69 20.42 14.80
C PRO A 594 22.91 19.97 15.61
N VAL A 595 22.82 18.81 16.25
CA VAL A 595 23.89 18.15 17.01
C VAL A 595 23.79 16.64 16.84
N ASP A 596 24.89 15.95 17.15
CA ASP A 596 24.91 14.49 17.12
C ASP A 596 23.82 13.89 18.00
N GLY A 597 23.11 12.91 17.48
CA GLY A 597 22.03 12.22 18.18
C GLY A 597 20.68 12.97 18.22
N LEU A 598 20.56 14.19 17.68
CA LEU A 598 19.29 14.92 17.57
C LEU A 598 18.92 15.14 16.12
N SER A 599 17.74 14.63 15.70
CA SER A 599 17.12 14.87 14.41
C SER A 599 15.77 15.56 14.61
N LEU A 600 15.54 16.64 13.87
CA LEU A 600 14.27 17.35 13.79
C LEU A 600 13.74 17.23 12.37
N THR A 601 12.46 16.87 12.24
CA THR A 601 11.78 16.83 10.94
C THR A 601 10.55 17.70 10.98
N GLY A 602 10.18 18.28 9.85
CA GLY A 602 8.96 19.04 9.72
C GLY A 602 8.43 18.95 8.31
N SER A 603 7.13 18.93 8.17
CA SER A 603 6.43 19.04 6.90
C SER A 603 5.25 19.96 7.00
N VAL A 604 4.93 20.65 5.91
CA VAL A 604 3.72 21.45 5.77
C VAL A 604 3.24 21.38 4.33
N SER A 605 1.94 21.27 4.13
CA SER A 605 1.30 21.32 2.82
C SER A 605 0.06 22.19 2.88
N TRP A 606 -0.11 23.02 1.86
CA TRP A 606 -1.35 23.69 1.50
C TRP A 606 -1.89 23.10 0.21
N LEU A 607 -3.17 22.80 0.17
CA LEU A 607 -3.84 22.15 -0.94
C LEU A 607 -5.19 22.82 -1.22
N ASP A 608 -5.42 23.24 -2.46
CA ASP A 608 -6.70 23.72 -2.98
C ASP A 608 -7.17 22.77 -4.08
N THR A 609 -8.32 22.14 -3.89
CA THR A 609 -8.96 21.24 -4.83
C THR A 609 -10.36 21.74 -5.16
N GLN A 610 -10.80 21.57 -6.41
CA GLN A 610 -12.08 22.08 -6.85
C GLN A 610 -12.61 21.27 -8.04
N PHE A 611 -13.85 20.80 -7.96
CA PHE A 611 -14.60 20.41 -9.14
C PHE A 611 -14.98 21.67 -9.91
N GLN A 612 -14.62 21.75 -11.18
CA GLN A 612 -14.92 22.90 -12.04
C GLN A 612 -16.29 22.74 -12.71
N ASP A 613 -16.63 21.47 -13.05
CA ASP A 613 -17.89 21.08 -13.64
C ASP A 613 -18.24 19.67 -13.13
N LEU A 614 -19.26 19.57 -12.30
CA LEU A 614 -19.74 18.29 -11.74
C LEU A 614 -21.25 18.36 -11.48
N MET A 615 -22.02 17.58 -12.24
CA MET A 615 -23.42 17.30 -11.94
C MET A 615 -23.53 15.92 -11.31
N LEU A 616 -23.90 15.82 -10.03
CA LEU A 616 -24.07 14.57 -9.32
C LEU A 616 -25.52 14.45 -8.81
N ASP A 617 -26.22 13.38 -9.21
CA ASP A 617 -27.62 13.11 -8.85
C ASP A 617 -28.55 14.32 -9.10
N GLY A 618 -28.30 15.06 -10.20
CA GLY A 618 -29.07 16.25 -10.59
C GLY A 618 -28.76 17.51 -9.79
N VAL A 619 -27.75 17.48 -8.92
CA VAL A 619 -27.26 18.63 -8.14
C VAL A 619 -25.94 19.12 -8.71
N ASP A 620 -25.83 20.42 -8.96
CA ASP A 620 -24.58 21.07 -9.34
C ASP A 620 -23.62 21.10 -8.13
N ARG A 621 -22.46 20.50 -8.30
CA ARG A 621 -21.37 20.40 -7.32
C ARG A 621 -20.12 21.17 -7.75
N ALA A 622 -20.23 22.03 -8.76
CA ALA A 622 -19.16 22.94 -9.10
C ALA A 622 -18.69 23.73 -7.86
N ASP A 623 -17.41 24.07 -7.82
CA ASP A 623 -16.74 24.74 -6.70
C ASP A 623 -16.58 23.92 -5.40
N GLN A 624 -17.11 22.69 -5.33
CA GLN A 624 -16.89 21.81 -4.18
C GLN A 624 -15.43 21.27 -4.17
N ALA A 625 -14.82 21.26 -2.97
CA ALA A 625 -13.51 20.63 -2.77
C ALA A 625 -13.60 19.08 -2.90
N PHE A 626 -12.46 18.42 -3.02
CA PHE A 626 -12.43 16.94 -3.02
C PHE A 626 -12.64 16.37 -1.62
N PRO A 627 -13.30 15.20 -1.49
CA PRO A 627 -13.40 14.51 -0.21
C PRO A 627 -12.03 13.99 0.26
N ASN A 628 -11.85 13.91 1.58
CA ASN A 628 -10.60 13.48 2.23
C ASN A 628 -9.36 14.30 1.82
N ALA A 629 -9.55 15.54 1.43
CA ALA A 629 -8.52 16.46 0.96
C ALA A 629 -8.46 17.70 1.85
N PRO A 630 -7.85 17.62 3.07
CA PRO A 630 -7.73 18.76 3.96
C PRO A 630 -6.92 19.88 3.33
N GLU A 631 -7.30 21.13 3.55
CA GLU A 631 -6.61 22.31 2.98
C GLU A 631 -5.18 22.43 3.53
N TRP A 632 -5.01 22.19 4.83
CA TRP A 632 -3.69 22.23 5.46
C TRP A 632 -3.37 20.90 6.13
N THR A 633 -2.15 20.41 5.89
CA THR A 633 -1.54 19.35 6.69
C THR A 633 -0.16 19.82 7.17
N ALA A 634 0.21 19.40 8.38
CA ALA A 634 1.53 19.70 8.92
C ALA A 634 2.00 18.55 9.83
N SER A 635 3.31 18.36 9.91
CA SER A 635 3.89 17.47 10.92
C SER A 635 5.17 18.06 11.50
N PHE A 636 5.47 17.68 12.73
CA PHE A 636 6.73 17.98 13.40
C PHE A 636 7.21 16.74 14.14
N GLY A 637 8.42 16.29 13.82
CA GLY A 637 9.08 15.15 14.44
C GLY A 637 10.34 15.57 15.19
N ILE A 638 10.58 14.93 16.33
CA ILE A 638 11.81 15.01 17.10
C ILE A 638 12.33 13.62 17.37
N ASN A 639 13.60 13.38 17.16
CA ASN A 639 14.27 12.15 17.49
C ASN A 639 15.59 12.43 18.19
N TYR A 640 15.77 11.83 19.36
CA TYR A 640 16.95 12.02 20.16
C TYR A 640 17.53 10.67 20.60
N ARG A 641 18.83 10.52 20.43
CA ARG A 641 19.59 9.35 20.88
C ARG A 641 20.84 9.81 21.62
N HIS A 642 20.89 9.54 22.91
CA HIS A 642 22.04 9.90 23.75
C HIS A 642 23.07 8.77 23.79
N ALA A 643 24.35 9.12 23.93
CA ALA A 643 25.47 8.16 24.01
C ALA A 643 25.34 7.18 25.19
N SER A 644 24.59 7.51 26.25
CA SER A 644 24.30 6.60 27.38
C SER A 644 23.34 5.47 27.01
N GLY A 645 22.70 5.49 25.83
CA GLY A 645 21.69 4.53 25.41
C GLY A 645 20.25 5.04 25.56
N VAL A 646 19.99 6.17 26.25
CA VAL A 646 18.66 6.77 26.30
C VAL A 646 18.28 7.27 24.91
N PHE A 647 17.05 6.97 24.46
CA PHE A 647 16.49 7.51 23.24
C PHE A 647 15.03 7.94 23.43
N ALA A 648 14.62 8.88 22.62
CA ALA A 648 13.23 9.36 22.54
C ALA A 648 12.89 9.76 21.11
N SER A 649 11.68 9.43 20.66
CA SER A 649 11.12 9.95 19.42
C SER A 649 9.69 10.44 19.65
N GLY A 650 9.28 11.46 18.91
CA GLY A 650 7.93 11.98 18.95
C GLY A 650 7.56 12.61 17.64
N MET A 651 6.30 12.47 17.26
CA MET A 651 5.73 13.11 16.06
C MET A 651 4.36 13.68 16.40
N PHE A 652 4.20 14.95 16.09
CA PHE A 652 2.93 15.65 16.10
C PHE A 652 2.46 15.81 14.65
N SER A 653 1.23 15.46 14.35
CA SER A 653 0.60 15.65 13.05
C SER A 653 -0.70 16.43 13.18
N TYR A 654 -0.94 17.28 12.19
CA TYR A 654 -2.11 18.14 12.06
C TYR A 654 -2.73 17.96 10.68
N ALA A 655 -4.06 17.92 10.60
CA ALA A 655 -4.81 18.04 9.37
C ALA A 655 -6.08 18.86 9.62
N ASP A 656 -6.43 19.74 8.70
CA ASP A 656 -7.69 20.48 8.73
C ASP A 656 -8.90 19.55 8.63
N ALA A 657 -10.06 20.10 9.02
CA ALA A 657 -11.34 19.45 8.77
C ALA A 657 -11.56 19.22 7.27
N THR A 658 -12.23 18.13 6.95
CA THR A 658 -12.59 17.77 5.57
C THR A 658 -13.95 17.03 5.61
N TYR A 659 -14.28 16.25 4.59
CA TYR A 659 -15.47 15.40 4.55
C TYR A 659 -15.19 14.13 3.74
N SER A 660 -16.01 13.08 3.86
CA SER A 660 -15.75 11.79 3.22
C SER A 660 -16.57 11.49 1.95
N GLN A 661 -17.71 12.15 1.71
CA GLN A 661 -18.56 11.84 0.55
C GLN A 661 -19.00 13.10 -0.21
N ILE A 662 -18.84 13.12 -1.53
CA ILE A 662 -19.20 14.25 -2.41
C ILE A 662 -20.70 14.59 -2.30
N GLY A 663 -21.57 13.59 -2.21
CA GLY A 663 -23.03 13.78 -2.17
C GLY A 663 -23.53 14.45 -0.88
N SER A 664 -22.85 14.28 0.23
CA SER A 664 -23.29 14.65 1.59
C SER A 664 -22.17 15.28 2.43
N PRO A 665 -21.54 16.39 1.99
CA PRO A 665 -20.36 16.93 2.68
C PRO A 665 -20.63 17.35 4.13
N GLU A 666 -21.83 17.87 4.43
CA GLU A 666 -22.20 18.28 5.78
C GLU A 666 -22.43 17.10 6.73
N ALA A 667 -23.12 16.06 6.25
CA ALA A 667 -23.39 14.84 7.02
C ALA A 667 -22.14 14.00 7.25
N THR A 668 -21.18 14.06 6.31
CA THR A 668 -19.94 13.28 6.34
C THR A 668 -18.70 14.12 6.67
N ALA A 669 -18.90 15.24 7.36
CA ALA A 669 -17.82 16.09 7.84
C ALA A 669 -16.87 15.34 8.79
N LEU A 670 -15.57 15.54 8.60
CA LEU A 670 -14.49 14.97 9.41
C LEU A 670 -13.79 16.11 10.16
N GLU A 671 -13.52 15.89 11.44
CA GLU A 671 -12.94 16.88 12.34
C GLU A 671 -11.49 17.20 11.99
N THR A 672 -11.03 18.38 12.40
CA THR A 672 -9.60 18.71 12.46
C THR A 672 -8.88 17.71 13.35
N ARG A 673 -7.68 17.28 12.93
CA ARG A 673 -6.89 16.27 13.65
C ARG A 673 -5.64 16.88 14.26
N LYS A 674 -5.32 16.48 15.48
CA LYS A 674 -4.11 16.84 16.21
C LYS A 674 -3.59 15.61 16.94
N VAL A 675 -2.74 14.84 16.29
CA VAL A 675 -2.28 13.56 16.82
C VAL A 675 -0.84 13.66 17.28
N LEU A 676 -0.58 13.27 18.54
CA LEU A 676 0.76 13.16 19.09
C LEU A 676 1.08 11.68 19.34
N SER A 677 2.17 11.19 18.75
CA SER A 677 2.73 9.87 19.04
C SER A 677 4.15 10.04 19.54
N ALA A 678 4.55 9.18 20.50
CA ALA A 678 5.89 9.26 21.09
C ALA A 678 6.40 7.89 21.54
N ARG A 679 7.72 7.80 21.64
CA ARG A 679 8.42 6.64 22.19
C ARG A 679 9.60 7.13 23.03
N VAL A 680 9.84 6.50 24.18
CA VAL A 680 11.01 6.74 25.02
C VAL A 680 11.57 5.42 25.52
N GLY A 681 12.88 5.25 25.46
CA GLY A 681 13.49 3.97 25.80
C GLY A 681 14.96 4.05 26.15
N TYR A 682 15.50 2.87 26.38
CA TYR A 682 16.90 2.66 26.69
C TYR A 682 17.45 1.49 25.87
N ALA A 683 18.57 1.73 25.18
CA ALA A 683 19.31 0.74 24.41
C ALA A 683 20.63 0.40 25.10
N TRP A 684 20.96 -0.89 25.17
CA TRP A 684 22.25 -1.39 25.67
C TRP A 684 22.74 -2.55 24.80
N GLY A 685 23.94 -2.41 24.27
CA GLY A 685 24.44 -3.38 23.30
C GLY A 685 23.48 -3.53 22.12
N ASN A 686 23.01 -4.74 21.92
CA ASN A 686 22.09 -5.10 20.83
C ASN A 686 20.62 -5.13 21.22
N ALA A 687 20.28 -4.75 22.45
CA ALA A 687 18.91 -4.78 22.96
C ALA A 687 18.39 -3.38 23.28
N SER A 688 17.08 -3.20 23.19
CA SER A 688 16.40 -2.01 23.66
C SER A 688 15.07 -2.34 24.30
N ILE A 689 14.64 -1.50 25.25
CA ILE A 689 13.30 -1.50 25.83
C ILE A 689 12.75 -0.10 25.78
N TYR A 690 11.45 0.05 25.52
CA TYR A 690 10.83 1.36 25.40
C TYR A 690 9.35 1.33 25.78
N LEU A 691 8.87 2.48 26.21
CA LEU A 691 7.46 2.81 26.30
C LEU A 691 7.08 3.59 25.02
N PHE A 692 5.90 3.35 24.50
CA PHE A 692 5.36 4.07 23.36
C PHE A 692 3.90 4.46 23.59
N GLY A 693 3.45 5.43 22.82
CA GLY A 693 2.04 5.78 22.76
C GLY A 693 1.69 6.49 21.48
N SER A 694 0.48 6.25 21.02
CA SER A 694 -0.17 6.93 19.91
C SER A 694 -1.43 7.65 20.38
N ASN A 695 -1.82 8.72 19.66
CA ASN A 695 -2.90 9.60 20.05
C ASN A 695 -2.83 10.03 21.53
N LEU A 696 -1.64 10.44 21.99
CA LEU A 696 -1.39 10.81 23.39
C LEU A 696 -2.17 12.05 23.86
N LEU A 697 -2.77 12.80 22.95
CA LEU A 697 -3.67 13.90 23.25
C LEU A 697 -5.11 13.44 23.47
N ASP A 698 -5.40 12.15 23.22
CA ASP A 698 -6.72 11.52 23.30
C ASP A 698 -7.76 12.29 22.48
N GLU A 699 -7.37 12.70 21.27
CA GLU A 699 -8.21 13.47 20.36
C GLU A 699 -9.24 12.55 19.72
N ASP A 700 -10.52 12.90 19.84
CA ASP A 700 -11.61 12.23 19.16
C ASP A 700 -11.79 12.82 17.75
N TYR A 701 -11.66 11.99 16.72
CA TYR A 701 -11.92 12.35 15.32
C TYR A 701 -12.38 11.14 14.51
N ALA A 702 -13.16 11.40 13.46
CA ALA A 702 -13.59 10.36 12.55
C ALA A 702 -12.52 10.10 11.46
N LEU A 703 -12.32 8.82 11.16
CA LEU A 703 -11.55 8.37 10.01
C LEU A 703 -12.42 8.31 8.74
N LEU A 704 -13.72 8.08 8.93
CA LEU A 704 -14.73 7.96 7.89
C LEU A 704 -16.11 8.26 8.47
N ARG A 705 -16.99 8.88 7.68
CA ARG A 705 -18.45 8.87 7.84
C ARG A 705 -19.10 8.50 6.52
N VAL A 706 -20.15 7.68 6.58
CA VAL A 706 -20.93 7.23 5.42
C VAL A 706 -22.40 7.57 5.66
N ASP A 707 -22.96 8.35 4.75
CA ASP A 707 -24.37 8.75 4.77
C ASP A 707 -25.25 7.77 4.00
N ASN A 708 -25.95 6.93 4.75
CA ASN A 708 -26.95 5.99 4.24
C ASN A 708 -28.40 6.44 4.50
N THR A 709 -28.60 7.71 4.89
CA THR A 709 -29.92 8.23 5.30
C THR A 709 -30.93 8.24 4.15
N SER A 710 -30.49 8.33 2.90
CA SER A 710 -31.34 8.18 1.72
C SER A 710 -32.04 6.82 1.61
N LEU A 711 -31.46 5.79 2.25
CA LEU A 711 -32.03 4.45 2.38
C LEU A 711 -32.88 4.27 3.65
N GLY A 712 -33.03 5.32 4.47
CA GLY A 712 -33.64 5.22 5.78
C GLY A 712 -32.76 4.50 6.82
N LEU A 713 -31.48 4.35 6.54
CA LEU A 713 -30.49 3.75 7.42
C LEU A 713 -29.73 4.82 8.24
N PRO A 714 -29.12 4.48 9.37
CA PRO A 714 -28.36 5.45 10.15
C PRO A 714 -27.09 5.91 9.44
N LEU A 715 -26.57 7.05 9.86
CA LEU A 715 -25.19 7.45 9.57
C LEU A 715 -24.25 6.47 10.27
N VAL A 716 -23.24 6.00 9.57
CA VAL A 716 -22.23 5.10 10.14
C VAL A 716 -20.84 5.67 9.92
N GLY A 717 -19.87 5.22 10.70
CA GLY A 717 -18.50 5.67 10.52
C GLY A 717 -17.48 4.84 11.28
N LYS A 718 -16.23 5.25 11.15
CA LYS A 718 -15.08 4.70 11.88
C LYS A 718 -14.47 5.82 12.71
N ALA A 719 -14.49 5.67 14.03
CA ALA A 719 -13.75 6.53 14.93
C ALA A 719 -12.26 6.18 14.87
N ALA A 720 -11.41 7.16 15.13
CA ALA A 720 -9.99 6.90 15.32
C ALA A 720 -9.74 6.11 16.62
N PRO A 721 -8.61 5.35 16.70
CA PRO A 721 -8.20 4.73 17.96
C PRO A 721 -8.08 5.78 19.07
N PRO A 722 -8.51 5.45 20.30
CA PRO A 722 -8.28 6.30 21.49
C PRO A 722 -6.78 6.42 21.80
N CYS A 723 -6.44 7.13 22.87
CA CYS A 723 -5.07 7.11 23.39
C CYS A 723 -4.63 5.68 23.67
N LEU A 724 -3.56 5.25 23.00
CA LEU A 724 -2.97 3.91 23.12
C LEU A 724 -1.58 4.03 23.72
N VAL A 725 -1.29 3.24 24.75
CA VAL A 725 0.06 3.15 25.34
C VAL A 725 0.52 1.70 25.41
N GLY A 726 1.83 1.49 25.31
CA GLY A 726 2.40 0.16 25.32
C GLY A 726 3.87 0.14 25.72
N ILE A 727 4.39 -1.08 25.80
CA ILE A 727 5.80 -1.36 26.07
C ILE A 727 6.36 -2.26 24.97
N GLY A 728 7.58 -1.99 24.53
CA GLY A 728 8.25 -2.79 23.52
C GLY A 728 9.67 -3.16 23.91
N CYS A 729 10.13 -4.25 23.31
CA CYS A 729 11.49 -4.74 23.41
C CYS A 729 11.97 -5.17 22.03
N GLU A 730 13.21 -4.79 21.69
CA GLU A 730 13.85 -5.18 20.44
C GLU A 730 15.24 -5.74 20.71
N LEU A 731 15.62 -6.79 19.98
CA LEU A 731 16.92 -7.41 20.03
C LEU A 731 17.46 -7.56 18.59
N ARG A 732 18.73 -7.22 18.40
CA ARG A 732 19.46 -7.41 17.11
C ARG A 732 20.72 -8.24 17.34
N TRP A 733 21.16 -9.06 16.35
CA TRP A 733 22.36 -9.90 16.45
C TRP A 733 23.02 -10.13 15.08
#